data_2eb75fc5f78e26f38adbbde8ac06e5c5
#
_entry.id   2eb75fc5f78e26f38adbbde8ac06e5c5
#
_cell.length_a   1.000
_cell.length_b   1.000
_cell.length_c   1.000
_cell.angle_alpha   90.00
_cell.angle_beta   90.00
_cell.angle_gamma   90.00
#
_symmetry.space_group_name_H-M   'P 1'
#
loop_
_entity.id
_entity.type
_entity.pdbx_description
1 polymer ?
#
loop_
_entity_poly.entity_id
_entity_poly.type
_entity_poly.pdbx_seq_one_letter_code
_entity_poly.pdbx_strand_id
1 'polypeptide(L)'
;MTTASPDQTILSASTFVSSIGVNVHVGYSWGAYDNLALVEDNLKYLGVTKLRGGLATSPEAQPIVEGLAKDGYKFDLVVPSGVPAGGAAALQSYLESVKEFAASHPGSVIALEGLNEVNIQGFSYNGSSSVSAAAQFQAVYYNAIKADAALKDIPVYNLSIGYNDSADYANLGNMSGSTDYANSHAYVSTGLTPETALEQLLGNATSVTGGKPVVITETGYTTKSDTPYVGASENVQAKSILNTLVDAYKDGVSTTYLYQLLDASASNDPTDPESHWGLFNADGTPKLAATAVHNLTTILADDGKGGHTPTASLNYTLDNMPASGNSMVLGKSNGAYELVVWAEPKVWNDATDTEIANPTTSVTVNLGSVHHLINVYDPLKGSSPIATYTDVSQIVVPITDHPLIIEIDAPTGGGSAPPAVTDVSGTAADIVSQMSDLNASDSLKTITLTDTHVLPVASDATMAYMISHYGKALAAIQGGYQFSITNSTDTWSVTRVYDSSAKLLSTSTSNFTDGVITSKVTLNTDGSSENIAYIGGKMVRDVTVSAIGDKDTKTYDTSGNLIADLVQNKDGSSSNTLYSNGVKTKVYVTNADRTHDNYYYNITGQSYTTEHDQLDAGGKLLSVVRMHADGSMAYSQVYNSDGSKVTTQYDATGHKT
;
A
#
# COMPACT_ATOMS: atom_id res chain seq x y z
N MET A 1 -5.82 -7.30 37.95
CA MET A 1 -4.98 -8.49 38.27
C MET A 1 -3.82 -8.45 37.32
N THR A 2 -2.60 -8.43 37.82
CA THR A 2 -1.39 -8.48 36.99
C THR A 2 -1.28 -9.90 36.42
N THR A 3 -1.47 -10.05 35.14
CA THR A 3 -1.07 -11.31 34.47
C THR A 3 0.41 -11.18 34.15
N ALA A 4 1.27 -11.85 34.97
CA ALA A 4 2.64 -12.06 34.59
C ALA A 4 2.65 -12.94 33.34
N SER A 5 3.36 -12.54 32.28
CA SER A 5 3.59 -13.41 31.14
C SER A 5 4.59 -14.50 31.54
N PRO A 6 4.21 -15.78 31.61
CA PRO A 6 5.19 -16.87 31.65
C PRO A 6 5.82 -17.01 30.27
N ASP A 7 6.97 -17.67 30.17
CA ASP A 7 7.73 -18.04 28.98
C ASP A 7 6.93 -18.04 27.66
N GLN A 8 6.62 -16.86 27.11
CA GLN A 8 5.98 -16.79 25.80
C GLN A 8 7.02 -17.06 24.73
N THR A 9 6.75 -18.03 23.90
CA THR A 9 7.54 -18.26 22.69
C THR A 9 7.41 -17.02 21.80
N ILE A 10 8.54 -16.44 21.41
CA ILE A 10 8.55 -15.35 20.45
C ILE A 10 8.22 -15.94 19.08
N LEU A 11 7.14 -15.47 18.48
CA LEU A 11 6.74 -15.82 17.14
C LEU A 11 7.40 -14.82 16.15
N SER A 12 7.56 -15.20 14.89
CA SER A 12 8.17 -14.30 13.89
C SER A 12 7.15 -13.36 13.29
N ALA A 13 7.44 -12.07 13.21
CA ALA A 13 6.62 -11.09 12.53
C ALA A 13 6.46 -11.42 11.02
N SER A 14 7.54 -11.84 10.36
CA SER A 14 7.48 -12.26 8.95
C SER A 14 6.63 -13.52 8.76
N THR A 15 6.64 -14.46 9.72
CA THR A 15 5.79 -15.63 9.68
C THR A 15 4.33 -15.26 9.89
N PHE A 16 4.04 -14.33 10.81
CA PHE A 16 2.69 -13.80 10.97
C PHE A 16 2.17 -13.17 9.68
N VAL A 17 2.89 -12.24 9.07
CA VAL A 17 2.49 -11.62 7.80
C VAL A 17 2.32 -12.69 6.71
N SER A 18 3.24 -13.65 6.62
CA SER A 18 3.15 -14.73 5.62
C SER A 18 2.06 -15.76 5.93
N SER A 19 1.46 -15.76 7.11
CA SER A 19 0.29 -16.61 7.43
C SER A 19 -1.03 -16.02 6.90
N ILE A 20 -1.03 -14.78 6.42
CA ILE A 20 -2.21 -14.13 5.86
C ILE A 20 -2.30 -14.46 4.37
N GLY A 21 -3.44 -14.96 3.94
CA GLY A 21 -3.80 -15.20 2.55
C GLY A 21 -5.16 -14.59 2.23
N VAL A 22 -5.58 -14.68 0.98
CA VAL A 22 -6.87 -14.16 0.53
C VAL A 22 -7.48 -15.07 -0.53
N ASN A 23 -8.80 -15.22 -0.50
CA ASN A 23 -9.57 -15.91 -1.53
C ASN A 23 -9.67 -15.04 -2.77
N VAL A 24 -9.44 -15.65 -3.94
CA VAL A 24 -9.55 -15.01 -5.25
C VAL A 24 -10.40 -15.85 -6.19
N HIS A 25 -11.28 -15.21 -6.94
CA HIS A 25 -12.18 -15.88 -7.88
C HIS A 25 -11.72 -15.69 -9.33
N VAL A 26 -10.43 -15.88 -9.58
CA VAL A 26 -9.83 -15.73 -10.93
C VAL A 26 -10.40 -16.68 -11.99
N GLY A 27 -11.19 -17.68 -11.56
CA GLY A 27 -11.99 -18.51 -12.47
C GLY A 27 -13.26 -17.85 -12.97
N TYR A 28 -13.68 -16.71 -12.38
CA TYR A 28 -14.82 -15.92 -12.84
C TYR A 28 -14.37 -15.07 -14.03
N SER A 29 -14.69 -15.52 -15.24
CA SER A 29 -14.44 -14.77 -16.48
C SER A 29 -15.38 -13.57 -16.68
N TRP A 30 -15.89 -13.02 -15.60
CA TRP A 30 -16.79 -11.86 -15.56
C TRP A 30 -16.61 -11.12 -14.23
N GLY A 31 -16.76 -9.81 -14.26
CA GLY A 31 -16.63 -8.97 -13.06
C GLY A 31 -15.19 -8.50 -12.76
N ALA A 32 -14.93 -8.17 -11.52
CA ALA A 32 -13.69 -7.52 -11.10
C ALA A 32 -12.44 -8.41 -11.27
N TYR A 33 -12.59 -9.71 -11.15
CA TYR A 33 -11.47 -10.67 -11.26
C TYR A 33 -11.00 -10.93 -12.69
N ASP A 34 -11.66 -10.41 -13.71
CA ASP A 34 -11.24 -10.49 -15.13
C ASP A 34 -10.11 -9.49 -15.48
N ASN A 35 -9.66 -8.70 -14.52
CA ASN A 35 -8.61 -7.71 -14.70
C ASN A 35 -7.37 -8.05 -13.85
N LEU A 36 -6.37 -8.67 -14.49
CA LEU A 36 -5.12 -9.05 -13.82
C LEU A 36 -4.44 -7.87 -13.11
N ALA A 37 -4.34 -6.71 -13.76
CA ALA A 37 -3.66 -5.55 -13.17
C ALA A 37 -4.38 -5.05 -11.91
N LEU A 38 -5.72 -5.06 -11.90
CA LEU A 38 -6.52 -4.70 -10.73
C LEU A 38 -6.29 -5.67 -9.57
N VAL A 39 -6.30 -6.98 -9.87
CA VAL A 39 -6.05 -8.02 -8.86
C VAL A 39 -4.63 -7.88 -8.28
N GLU A 40 -3.62 -7.69 -9.13
CA GLU A 40 -2.22 -7.50 -8.69
C GLU A 40 -2.04 -6.24 -7.84
N ASP A 41 -2.60 -5.12 -8.26
CA ASP A 41 -2.47 -3.85 -7.51
C ASP A 41 -3.08 -3.98 -6.12
N ASN A 42 -4.24 -4.64 -6.00
CA ASN A 42 -4.89 -4.85 -4.71
C ASN A 42 -4.14 -5.85 -3.82
N LEU A 43 -3.57 -6.91 -4.38
CA LEU A 43 -2.72 -7.85 -3.65
C LEU A 43 -1.41 -7.20 -3.18
N LYS A 44 -0.77 -6.39 -4.00
CA LYS A 44 0.41 -5.59 -3.63
C LYS A 44 0.09 -4.60 -2.51
N TYR A 45 -1.08 -3.94 -2.60
CA TYR A 45 -1.54 -3.04 -1.54
C TYR A 45 -1.70 -3.78 -0.21
N LEU A 46 -2.33 -4.96 -0.19
CA LEU A 46 -2.49 -5.76 1.04
C LEU A 46 -1.16 -6.28 1.60
N GLY A 47 -0.11 -6.41 0.79
CA GLY A 47 1.15 -7.01 1.21
C GLY A 47 1.07 -8.52 1.41
N VAL A 48 0.12 -9.23 0.78
CA VAL A 48 -0.08 -10.67 0.88
C VAL A 48 0.34 -11.39 -0.41
N THR A 49 0.81 -12.62 -0.27
CA THR A 49 1.29 -13.41 -1.41
C THR A 49 0.62 -14.78 -1.55
N LYS A 50 -0.18 -15.20 -0.56
CA LYS A 50 -0.89 -16.48 -0.58
C LYS A 50 -2.32 -16.29 -1.06
N LEU A 51 -2.70 -17.06 -2.05
CA LEU A 51 -4.00 -17.02 -2.70
C LEU A 51 -4.68 -18.38 -2.56
N ARG A 52 -5.97 -18.39 -2.32
CA ARG A 52 -6.79 -19.59 -2.39
C ARG A 52 -7.78 -19.46 -3.53
N GLY A 53 -7.91 -20.50 -4.33
CA GLY A 53 -8.86 -20.57 -5.44
C GLY A 53 -8.72 -21.83 -6.25
N GLY A 54 -9.50 -21.96 -7.32
CA GLY A 54 -9.38 -23.07 -8.27
C GLY A 54 -8.29 -22.82 -9.30
N LEU A 55 -7.70 -23.89 -9.82
CA LEU A 55 -6.88 -23.81 -11.03
C LEU A 55 -7.80 -23.48 -12.22
N ALA A 56 -7.66 -22.28 -12.75
CA ALA A 56 -8.44 -21.86 -13.91
C ALA A 56 -7.89 -22.50 -15.19
N THR A 57 -8.76 -23.16 -15.93
CA THR A 57 -8.44 -23.84 -17.19
C THR A 57 -9.17 -23.22 -18.39
N SER A 58 -10.06 -22.23 -18.16
CA SER A 58 -10.70 -21.51 -19.25
C SER A 58 -9.70 -20.57 -19.95
N PRO A 59 -9.83 -20.35 -21.27
CA PRO A 59 -8.94 -19.44 -21.99
C PRO A 59 -8.92 -18.00 -21.47
N GLU A 60 -10.00 -17.57 -20.83
CA GLU A 60 -10.14 -16.23 -20.27
C GLU A 60 -9.45 -16.10 -18.90
N ALA A 61 -9.59 -17.07 -18.03
CA ALA A 61 -9.10 -17.04 -16.66
C ALA A 61 -7.64 -17.55 -16.52
N GLN A 62 -7.20 -18.46 -17.39
CA GLN A 62 -5.85 -19.01 -17.35
C GLN A 62 -4.75 -17.92 -17.37
N PRO A 63 -4.80 -16.89 -18.24
CA PRO A 63 -3.77 -15.85 -18.25
C PRO A 63 -3.65 -15.08 -16.93
N ILE A 64 -4.74 -14.97 -16.17
CA ILE A 64 -4.73 -14.27 -14.86
C ILE A 64 -3.97 -15.12 -13.85
N VAL A 65 -4.28 -16.41 -13.73
CA VAL A 65 -3.59 -17.33 -12.82
C VAL A 65 -2.10 -17.44 -13.16
N GLU A 66 -1.76 -17.54 -14.44
CA GLU A 66 -0.36 -17.61 -14.92
C GLU A 66 0.39 -16.28 -14.64
N GLY A 67 -0.27 -15.13 -14.83
CA GLY A 67 0.28 -13.82 -14.52
C GLY A 67 0.63 -13.70 -13.04
N LEU A 68 -0.32 -14.00 -12.17
CA LEU A 68 -0.12 -14.01 -10.71
C LEU A 68 1.00 -14.99 -10.30
N ALA A 69 1.03 -16.20 -10.85
CA ALA A 69 2.10 -17.17 -10.55
C ALA A 69 3.49 -16.68 -10.99
N LYS A 70 3.58 -16.02 -12.15
CA LYS A 70 4.81 -15.40 -12.67
C LYS A 70 5.31 -14.28 -11.77
N ASP A 71 4.39 -13.51 -11.18
CA ASP A 71 4.70 -12.41 -10.25
C ASP A 71 5.01 -12.89 -8.82
N GLY A 72 5.03 -14.23 -8.60
CA GLY A 72 5.47 -14.86 -7.36
C GLY A 72 4.36 -15.15 -6.35
N TYR A 73 3.10 -14.96 -6.71
CA TYR A 73 1.98 -15.38 -5.87
C TYR A 73 1.91 -16.90 -5.77
N LYS A 74 1.39 -17.39 -4.64
CA LYS A 74 1.38 -18.79 -4.26
C LYS A 74 -0.05 -19.26 -4.01
N PHE A 75 -0.37 -20.43 -4.52
CA PHE A 75 -1.74 -20.93 -4.60
C PHE A 75 -1.97 -22.13 -3.68
N ASP A 76 -3.04 -22.05 -2.91
CA ASP A 76 -3.79 -23.17 -2.39
C ASP A 76 -4.89 -23.49 -3.41
N LEU A 77 -4.79 -24.66 -4.04
CA LEU A 77 -5.67 -25.05 -5.14
C LEU A 77 -6.78 -25.99 -4.67
N VAL A 78 -8.00 -25.49 -4.68
CA VAL A 78 -9.21 -26.25 -4.35
C VAL A 78 -9.55 -27.22 -5.50
N VAL A 79 -9.79 -28.49 -5.20
CA VAL A 79 -10.22 -29.46 -6.22
C VAL A 79 -11.64 -29.13 -6.72
N PRO A 80 -11.87 -29.06 -8.05
CA PRO A 80 -13.19 -28.74 -8.58
C PRO A 80 -14.26 -29.80 -8.21
N SER A 81 -15.46 -29.35 -7.85
CA SER A 81 -16.58 -30.18 -7.40
C SER A 81 -17.07 -31.20 -8.45
N GLY A 82 -16.74 -31.00 -9.72
CA GLY A 82 -17.04 -31.94 -10.81
C GLY A 82 -16.07 -33.11 -10.93
N VAL A 83 -14.87 -33.04 -10.33
CA VAL A 83 -13.85 -34.08 -10.44
C VAL A 83 -14.29 -35.41 -9.85
N PRO A 84 -14.94 -35.48 -8.65
CA PRO A 84 -15.42 -36.75 -8.11
C PRO A 84 -16.38 -37.50 -9.02
N ALA A 85 -17.29 -36.78 -9.68
CA ALA A 85 -18.30 -37.38 -10.56
C ALA A 85 -17.68 -38.02 -11.83
N GLY A 86 -16.56 -37.47 -12.33
CA GLY A 86 -15.80 -38.02 -13.47
C GLY A 86 -14.88 -39.19 -13.10
N GLY A 87 -14.80 -39.53 -11.81
CA GLY A 87 -14.03 -40.71 -11.31
C GLY A 87 -12.52 -40.57 -11.52
N ALA A 88 -11.84 -41.72 -11.63
CA ALA A 88 -10.39 -41.78 -11.70
C ALA A 88 -9.79 -41.02 -12.91
N ALA A 89 -10.46 -41.01 -14.05
CA ALA A 89 -9.98 -40.32 -15.24
C ALA A 89 -10.01 -38.80 -15.08
N ALA A 90 -11.08 -38.25 -14.49
CA ALA A 90 -11.18 -36.81 -14.22
C ALA A 90 -10.16 -36.38 -13.14
N LEU A 91 -9.97 -37.18 -12.11
CA LEU A 91 -8.95 -36.94 -11.10
C LEU A 91 -7.55 -36.91 -11.71
N GLN A 92 -7.22 -37.91 -12.54
CA GLN A 92 -5.92 -37.92 -13.21
C GLN A 92 -5.71 -36.71 -14.11
N SER A 93 -6.73 -36.33 -14.89
CA SER A 93 -6.65 -35.12 -15.74
C SER A 93 -6.44 -33.87 -14.95
N TYR A 94 -7.14 -33.70 -13.82
CA TYR A 94 -6.94 -32.56 -12.93
C TYR A 94 -5.52 -32.52 -12.35
N LEU A 95 -5.03 -33.66 -11.83
CA LEU A 95 -3.67 -33.71 -11.28
C LEU A 95 -2.59 -33.48 -12.34
N GLU A 96 -2.79 -33.91 -13.61
CA GLU A 96 -1.89 -33.54 -14.71
C GLU A 96 -1.87 -32.04 -14.95
N SER A 97 -3.03 -31.36 -14.98
CA SER A 97 -3.09 -29.90 -15.11
C SER A 97 -2.36 -29.19 -13.96
N VAL A 98 -2.50 -29.67 -12.72
CA VAL A 98 -1.77 -29.15 -11.57
C VAL A 98 -0.25 -29.35 -11.73
N LYS A 99 0.19 -30.50 -12.23
CA LYS A 99 1.62 -30.78 -12.49
C LYS A 99 2.18 -29.85 -13.56
N GLU A 100 1.45 -29.68 -14.66
CA GLU A 100 1.85 -28.76 -15.74
C GLU A 100 1.99 -27.33 -15.23
N PHE A 101 1.04 -26.86 -14.45
CA PHE A 101 1.09 -25.54 -13.83
C PHE A 101 2.26 -25.41 -12.85
N ALA A 102 2.44 -26.37 -11.94
CA ALA A 102 3.54 -26.37 -10.96
C ALA A 102 4.93 -26.47 -11.62
N ALA A 103 5.04 -27.20 -12.74
CA ALA A 103 6.28 -27.30 -13.53
C ALA A 103 6.61 -26.00 -14.27
N SER A 104 5.58 -25.32 -14.79
CA SER A 104 5.72 -24.03 -15.49
C SER A 104 6.01 -22.88 -14.50
N HIS A 105 5.55 -22.98 -13.26
CA HIS A 105 5.69 -21.98 -12.20
C HIS A 105 6.20 -22.63 -10.90
N PRO A 106 7.49 -22.98 -10.82
CA PRO A 106 8.04 -23.69 -9.66
C PRO A 106 7.83 -22.94 -8.35
N GLY A 107 7.23 -23.64 -7.35
CA GLY A 107 6.95 -23.08 -6.03
C GLY A 107 5.69 -22.22 -5.93
N SER A 108 4.89 -22.12 -7.01
CA SER A 108 3.61 -21.41 -6.99
C SER A 108 2.50 -22.22 -6.31
N VAL A 109 2.49 -23.55 -6.39
CA VAL A 109 1.50 -24.38 -5.71
C VAL A 109 2.02 -24.74 -4.32
N ILE A 110 1.36 -24.25 -3.28
CA ILE A 110 1.77 -24.44 -1.88
C ILE A 110 0.86 -25.39 -1.12
N ALA A 111 -0.34 -25.65 -1.62
CA ALA A 111 -1.27 -26.62 -1.06
C ALA A 111 -2.24 -27.13 -2.13
N LEU A 112 -2.78 -28.33 -1.89
CA LEU A 112 -3.87 -28.93 -2.65
C LEU A 112 -5.02 -29.20 -1.70
N GLU A 113 -6.10 -28.44 -1.82
CA GLU A 113 -7.27 -28.51 -0.94
C GLU A 113 -8.29 -29.50 -1.48
N GLY A 114 -8.97 -30.18 -0.56
CA GLY A 114 -10.10 -31.04 -0.84
C GLY A 114 -11.33 -30.29 -1.39
N LEU A 115 -12.49 -30.97 -1.39
CA LEU A 115 -13.74 -30.37 -1.87
C LEU A 115 -14.21 -29.23 -0.95
N ASN A 116 -14.72 -28.17 -1.56
CA ASN A 116 -15.28 -27.01 -0.89
C ASN A 116 -16.69 -27.32 -0.35
N GLU A 117 -16.92 -27.08 0.96
CA GLU A 117 -18.21 -27.05 1.62
C GLU A 117 -19.19 -28.17 1.21
N VAL A 118 -18.73 -29.40 1.35
CA VAL A 118 -19.40 -30.59 0.81
C VAL A 118 -20.82 -30.85 1.30
N ASN A 119 -21.22 -30.22 2.40
CA ASN A 119 -22.58 -30.33 2.94
C ASN A 119 -23.58 -29.35 2.32
N ILE A 120 -23.11 -28.30 1.64
CA ILE A 120 -23.95 -27.26 1.03
C ILE A 120 -23.68 -27.07 -0.46
N GLN A 121 -22.49 -27.38 -0.95
CA GLN A 121 -22.16 -27.31 -2.37
C GLN A 121 -22.32 -28.67 -3.07
N GLY A 122 -22.82 -28.64 -4.30
CA GLY A 122 -23.10 -29.85 -5.04
C GLY A 122 -21.84 -30.59 -5.52
N PHE A 123 -21.73 -31.85 -5.16
CA PHE A 123 -20.76 -32.79 -5.75
C PHE A 123 -21.42 -34.18 -5.89
N SER A 124 -20.77 -35.13 -6.56
CA SER A 124 -21.20 -36.52 -6.59
C SER A 124 -19.98 -37.44 -6.69
N TYR A 125 -19.90 -38.41 -5.78
CA TYR A 125 -18.87 -39.46 -5.83
C TYR A 125 -19.55 -40.84 -5.71
N ASN A 126 -19.32 -41.72 -6.68
CA ASN A 126 -19.97 -43.04 -6.75
C ASN A 126 -21.49 -42.99 -6.65
N GLY A 127 -22.13 -41.95 -7.20
CA GLY A 127 -23.56 -41.73 -7.17
C GLY A 127 -24.13 -41.21 -5.83
N SER A 128 -23.29 -40.79 -4.91
CA SER A 128 -23.68 -40.20 -3.63
C SER A 128 -23.09 -38.78 -3.47
N SER A 129 -23.86 -37.90 -2.81
CA SER A 129 -23.45 -36.55 -2.41
C SER A 129 -23.38 -36.39 -0.87
N SER A 130 -23.28 -37.51 -0.14
CA SER A 130 -23.18 -37.46 1.32
C SER A 130 -21.78 -37.01 1.78
N VAL A 131 -21.70 -36.38 2.95
CA VAL A 131 -20.44 -36.01 3.60
C VAL A 131 -19.49 -37.22 3.70
N SER A 132 -20.01 -38.42 3.99
CA SER A 132 -19.22 -39.65 3.99
C SER A 132 -18.66 -40.05 2.61
N ALA A 133 -19.39 -39.75 1.52
CA ALA A 133 -18.87 -39.96 0.16
C ALA A 133 -17.75 -38.96 -0.18
N ALA A 134 -17.85 -37.73 0.31
CA ALA A 134 -16.77 -36.74 0.18
C ALA A 134 -15.51 -37.19 0.95
N ALA A 135 -15.65 -37.75 2.15
CA ALA A 135 -14.53 -38.31 2.90
C ALA A 135 -13.84 -39.47 2.14
N GLN A 136 -14.62 -40.34 1.47
CA GLN A 136 -14.07 -41.41 0.63
C GLN A 136 -13.30 -40.83 -0.57
N PHE A 137 -13.84 -39.79 -1.22
CA PHE A 137 -13.13 -39.11 -2.31
C PHE A 137 -11.84 -38.44 -1.80
N GLN A 138 -11.87 -37.78 -0.64
CA GLN A 138 -10.69 -37.16 -0.04
C GLN A 138 -9.56 -38.18 0.16
N ALA A 139 -9.87 -39.39 0.59
CA ALA A 139 -8.87 -40.45 0.74
C ALA A 139 -8.27 -40.87 -0.62
N VAL A 140 -9.09 -40.96 -1.67
CA VAL A 140 -8.60 -41.27 -3.03
C VAL A 140 -7.73 -40.12 -3.57
N TYR A 141 -8.16 -38.88 -3.38
CA TYR A 141 -7.44 -37.66 -3.75
C TYR A 141 -6.08 -37.59 -3.07
N TYR A 142 -6.04 -37.72 -1.75
CA TYR A 142 -4.82 -37.73 -0.96
C TYR A 142 -3.83 -38.80 -1.43
N ASN A 143 -4.32 -40.06 -1.58
CA ASN A 143 -3.47 -41.16 -2.00
C ASN A 143 -2.91 -40.95 -3.42
N ALA A 144 -3.70 -40.39 -4.34
CA ALA A 144 -3.23 -40.10 -5.70
C ALA A 144 -2.12 -39.05 -5.68
N ILE A 145 -2.26 -37.97 -4.90
CA ILE A 145 -1.24 -36.94 -4.74
C ILE A 145 0.04 -37.52 -4.11
N LYS A 146 -0.09 -38.28 -3.01
CA LYS A 146 1.07 -38.82 -2.30
C LYS A 146 1.79 -39.94 -3.05
N ALA A 147 1.13 -40.58 -4.03
CA ALA A 147 1.76 -41.54 -4.94
C ALA A 147 2.49 -40.89 -6.12
N ASP A 148 2.20 -39.63 -6.46
CA ASP A 148 2.81 -38.92 -7.57
C ASP A 148 4.14 -38.24 -7.15
N ALA A 149 5.23 -38.57 -7.85
CA ALA A 149 6.57 -38.08 -7.51
C ALA A 149 6.71 -36.54 -7.57
N ALA A 150 5.92 -35.87 -8.41
CA ALA A 150 5.95 -34.44 -8.58
C ALA A 150 5.07 -33.67 -7.55
N LEU A 151 4.04 -34.35 -7.02
CA LEU A 151 3.05 -33.72 -6.14
C LEU A 151 3.16 -34.15 -4.66
N LYS A 152 3.81 -35.27 -4.35
CA LYS A 152 3.81 -35.90 -3.01
C LYS A 152 4.26 -35.01 -1.87
N ASP A 153 5.13 -34.05 -2.15
CA ASP A 153 5.69 -33.12 -1.17
C ASP A 153 4.82 -31.86 -0.98
N ILE A 154 3.79 -31.67 -1.82
CA ILE A 154 2.81 -30.58 -1.65
C ILE A 154 1.85 -31.00 -0.52
N PRO A 155 1.61 -30.13 0.48
CA PRO A 155 0.61 -30.37 1.53
C PRO A 155 -0.79 -30.57 0.95
N VAL A 156 -1.54 -31.48 1.55
CA VAL A 156 -2.95 -31.70 1.22
C VAL A 156 -3.82 -31.22 2.39
N TYR A 157 -4.64 -30.21 2.14
CA TYR A 157 -5.62 -29.75 3.10
C TYR A 157 -6.87 -30.60 3.05
N ASN A 158 -7.53 -30.77 4.20
CA ASN A 158 -8.79 -31.50 4.24
C ASN A 158 -9.86 -30.77 3.41
N LEU A 159 -10.91 -31.50 3.02
CA LEU A 159 -12.13 -30.88 2.53
C LEU A 159 -12.75 -29.98 3.62
N SER A 160 -13.58 -29.01 3.20
CA SER A 160 -14.25 -28.09 4.13
C SER A 160 -15.74 -28.41 4.32
N ILE A 161 -16.27 -27.97 5.45
CA ILE A 161 -17.68 -28.07 5.84
C ILE A 161 -18.25 -26.66 5.96
N GLY A 162 -19.32 -26.37 5.18
CA GLY A 162 -20.04 -25.10 5.26
C GLY A 162 -20.74 -24.93 6.60
N TYR A 163 -20.88 -23.68 7.05
CA TYR A 163 -21.41 -23.31 8.37
C TYR A 163 -20.69 -23.95 9.57
N ASN A 164 -19.55 -24.60 9.34
CA ASN A 164 -18.76 -25.30 10.36
C ASN A 164 -19.61 -26.25 11.23
N ASP A 165 -20.55 -26.98 10.62
CA ASP A 165 -21.50 -27.84 11.34
C ASP A 165 -20.79 -29.04 11.97
N SER A 166 -20.89 -29.17 13.31
CA SER A 166 -20.20 -30.20 14.07
C SER A 166 -20.72 -31.63 13.79
N ALA A 167 -22.00 -31.77 13.42
CA ALA A 167 -22.56 -33.08 13.06
C ALA A 167 -22.03 -33.53 11.70
N ASP A 168 -21.87 -32.63 10.76
CA ASP A 168 -21.27 -32.92 9.44
C ASP A 168 -19.78 -33.26 9.60
N TYR A 169 -19.02 -32.57 10.45
CA TYR A 169 -17.65 -32.99 10.77
C TYR A 169 -17.64 -34.41 11.37
N ALA A 170 -18.54 -34.73 12.29
CA ALA A 170 -18.63 -36.09 12.83
C ALA A 170 -18.95 -37.15 11.75
N ASN A 171 -19.76 -36.80 10.73
CA ASN A 171 -20.09 -37.67 9.61
C ASN A 171 -18.94 -37.92 8.63
N LEU A 172 -17.87 -37.11 8.65
CA LEU A 172 -16.64 -37.37 7.89
C LEU A 172 -15.91 -38.60 8.43
N GLY A 173 -16.02 -38.87 9.75
CA GLY A 173 -15.24 -39.87 10.43
C GLY A 173 -13.77 -39.45 10.59
N ASN A 174 -12.88 -40.44 10.70
CA ASN A 174 -11.47 -40.18 10.91
C ASN A 174 -10.75 -39.83 9.59
N MET A 175 -10.33 -38.58 9.45
CA MET A 175 -9.63 -38.02 8.28
C MET A 175 -8.10 -37.97 8.44
N SER A 176 -7.54 -38.44 9.57
CA SER A 176 -6.10 -38.32 9.87
C SER A 176 -5.18 -39.00 8.86
N GLY A 177 -5.68 -40.01 8.14
CA GLY A 177 -4.95 -40.76 7.11
C GLY A 177 -5.13 -40.18 5.68
N SER A 178 -5.93 -39.13 5.51
CA SER A 178 -6.30 -38.57 4.20
C SER A 178 -6.11 -37.05 4.08
N THR A 179 -5.33 -36.47 5.00
CA THR A 179 -4.98 -35.04 4.98
C THR A 179 -3.66 -34.78 5.70
N ASP A 180 -2.97 -33.70 5.37
CA ASP A 180 -1.82 -33.20 6.12
C ASP A 180 -2.23 -32.10 7.11
N TYR A 181 -3.30 -31.34 6.82
CA TYR A 181 -3.81 -30.26 7.65
C TYR A 181 -5.33 -30.41 7.85
N ALA A 182 -5.80 -30.09 9.05
CA ALA A 182 -7.21 -29.81 9.28
C ALA A 182 -7.60 -28.52 8.53
N ASN A 183 -8.82 -28.46 8.02
CA ASN A 183 -9.34 -27.31 7.29
C ASN A 183 -10.64 -26.81 7.94
N SER A 184 -10.72 -25.50 8.19
CA SER A 184 -11.89 -24.85 8.75
C SER A 184 -12.34 -23.67 7.87
N HIS A 185 -13.64 -23.61 7.56
CA HIS A 185 -14.29 -22.37 7.16
C HIS A 185 -14.80 -21.69 8.44
N ALA A 186 -13.98 -20.80 8.96
CA ALA A 186 -14.18 -20.25 10.29
C ALA A 186 -14.84 -18.87 10.23
N TYR A 187 -16.07 -18.81 9.73
CA TYR A 187 -16.85 -17.57 9.72
C TYR A 187 -17.41 -17.28 11.12
N VAL A 188 -16.86 -16.27 11.76
CA VAL A 188 -17.36 -15.78 13.05
C VAL A 188 -18.52 -14.83 12.79
N SER A 189 -19.69 -15.10 13.38
CA SER A 189 -20.84 -14.20 13.28
C SER A 189 -20.50 -12.83 13.89
N THR A 190 -20.96 -11.75 13.29
CA THR A 190 -20.66 -10.35 13.68
C THR A 190 -21.01 -10.02 15.13
N GLY A 191 -22.01 -10.67 15.70
CA GLY A 191 -22.40 -10.52 17.12
C GLY A 191 -21.57 -11.34 18.11
N LEU A 192 -20.60 -12.13 17.64
CA LEU A 192 -19.66 -12.90 18.47
C LEU A 192 -18.26 -12.25 18.43
N THR A 193 -17.43 -12.68 19.37
CA THR A 193 -16.01 -12.27 19.38
C THR A 193 -15.15 -13.37 18.76
N PRO A 194 -14.15 -13.06 17.95
CA PRO A 194 -13.27 -14.04 17.29
C PRO A 194 -12.66 -15.04 18.29
N GLU A 195 -12.04 -14.58 19.37
CA GLU A 195 -11.40 -15.44 20.36
C GLU A 195 -12.28 -16.61 20.82
N THR A 196 -13.52 -16.32 21.21
CA THR A 196 -14.44 -17.37 21.73
C THR A 196 -14.97 -18.29 20.64
N ALA A 197 -15.24 -17.73 19.43
CA ALA A 197 -15.81 -18.49 18.34
C ALA A 197 -14.78 -19.38 17.64
N LEU A 198 -13.56 -18.89 17.43
CA LEU A 198 -12.50 -19.64 16.73
C LEU A 198 -12.15 -20.93 17.44
N GLU A 199 -12.04 -20.94 18.77
CA GLU A 199 -11.74 -22.17 19.53
C GLU A 199 -12.71 -23.31 19.17
N GLN A 200 -14.00 -23.02 19.11
CA GLN A 200 -15.02 -24.01 18.73
C GLN A 200 -14.90 -24.41 17.24
N LEU A 201 -14.76 -23.42 16.34
CA LEU A 201 -14.73 -23.64 14.89
C LEU A 201 -13.48 -24.45 14.47
N LEU A 202 -12.33 -24.18 15.07
CA LEU A 202 -11.11 -24.93 14.87
C LEU A 202 -11.19 -26.31 15.53
N GLY A 203 -11.82 -26.41 16.70
CA GLY A 203 -12.06 -27.67 17.43
C GLY A 203 -12.86 -28.68 16.61
N ASN A 204 -13.89 -28.23 15.89
CA ASN A 204 -14.66 -29.07 14.97
C ASN A 204 -13.78 -29.68 13.87
N ALA A 205 -12.97 -28.90 13.20
CA ALA A 205 -12.09 -29.34 12.12
C ALA A 205 -10.96 -30.27 12.63
N THR A 206 -10.35 -29.96 13.76
CA THR A 206 -9.24 -30.74 14.32
C THR A 206 -9.71 -32.06 14.94
N SER A 207 -10.97 -32.15 15.39
CA SER A 207 -11.54 -33.36 16.02
C SER A 207 -11.50 -34.59 15.12
N VAL A 208 -11.63 -34.41 13.81
CA VAL A 208 -11.66 -35.49 12.81
C VAL A 208 -10.30 -35.76 12.16
N THR A 209 -9.30 -34.94 12.39
CA THR A 209 -7.98 -35.04 11.74
C THR A 209 -6.86 -35.55 12.67
N GLY A 210 -7.20 -35.93 13.92
CA GLY A 210 -6.23 -36.46 14.85
C GLY A 210 -5.21 -35.45 15.37
N GLY A 211 -5.60 -34.19 15.52
CA GLY A 211 -4.75 -33.10 16.02
C GLY A 211 -3.69 -32.59 15.01
N LYS A 212 -3.92 -32.77 13.73
CA LYS A 212 -3.04 -32.18 12.70
C LYS A 212 -3.07 -30.67 12.73
N PRO A 213 -2.02 -29.98 12.25
CA PRO A 213 -2.03 -28.54 12.10
C PRO A 213 -3.28 -28.07 11.35
N VAL A 214 -3.77 -26.88 11.67
CA VAL A 214 -5.01 -26.35 11.10
C VAL A 214 -4.72 -25.17 10.18
N VAL A 215 -5.51 -25.07 9.11
CA VAL A 215 -5.62 -23.90 8.24
C VAL A 215 -7.05 -23.41 8.26
N ILE A 216 -7.23 -22.10 8.12
CA ILE A 216 -8.51 -21.48 7.83
C ILE A 216 -8.49 -21.09 6.35
N THR A 217 -9.17 -21.87 5.51
CA THR A 217 -9.20 -21.60 4.08
C THR A 217 -10.27 -20.60 3.69
N GLU A 218 -11.25 -20.34 4.58
CA GLU A 218 -12.16 -19.22 4.45
C GLU A 218 -12.54 -18.64 5.82
N THR A 219 -12.45 -17.32 5.92
CA THR A 219 -13.05 -16.50 6.98
C THR A 219 -13.25 -15.09 6.47
N GLY A 220 -14.19 -14.36 7.05
CA GLY A 220 -14.46 -12.99 6.65
C GLY A 220 -15.75 -12.46 7.27
N TYR A 221 -16.02 -11.20 6.98
CA TYR A 221 -17.21 -10.48 7.43
C TYR A 221 -17.80 -9.74 6.25
N THR A 222 -19.08 -9.95 5.96
CA THR A 222 -19.78 -9.21 4.91
C THR A 222 -20.20 -7.83 5.41
N THR A 223 -20.14 -6.84 4.53
CA THR A 223 -20.65 -5.49 4.80
C THR A 223 -22.13 -5.32 4.43
N LYS A 224 -22.78 -6.41 4.04
CA LYS A 224 -24.21 -6.43 3.72
C LYS A 224 -25.04 -6.42 5.00
N SER A 225 -26.00 -5.51 5.12
CA SER A 225 -26.87 -5.36 6.30
C SER A 225 -28.19 -6.15 6.26
N ASP A 226 -28.55 -6.76 5.13
CA ASP A 226 -29.82 -7.47 4.96
C ASP A 226 -29.65 -8.99 5.01
N THR A 227 -30.50 -9.64 5.82
CA THR A 227 -30.55 -11.10 6.08
C THR A 227 -30.52 -11.98 4.82
N PRO A 228 -30.06 -13.24 4.89
CA PRO A 228 -29.84 -14.08 6.07
C PRO A 228 -28.44 -14.00 6.67
N TYR A 229 -27.49 -13.38 5.99
CA TYR A 229 -26.13 -13.18 6.50
C TYR A 229 -26.08 -11.82 7.20
N VAL A 230 -25.92 -11.83 8.50
CA VAL A 230 -25.83 -10.59 9.28
C VAL A 230 -24.55 -9.89 8.90
N GLY A 231 -24.69 -8.88 8.04
CA GLY A 231 -23.59 -8.01 7.64
C GLY A 231 -23.38 -6.91 8.67
N ALA A 232 -22.22 -6.28 8.61
CA ALA A 232 -21.86 -5.19 9.49
C ALA A 232 -21.41 -3.97 8.69
N SER A 233 -21.07 -2.87 9.36
CA SER A 233 -20.39 -1.76 8.73
C SER A 233 -18.96 -2.11 8.33
N GLU A 234 -18.36 -1.35 7.42
CA GLU A 234 -16.94 -1.52 7.06
C GLU A 234 -16.02 -1.38 8.27
N ASN A 235 -16.37 -0.52 9.24
CA ASN A 235 -15.60 -0.34 10.47
C ASN A 235 -15.61 -1.62 11.33
N VAL A 236 -16.75 -2.27 11.45
CA VAL A 236 -16.86 -3.56 12.17
C VAL A 236 -16.14 -4.67 11.38
N GLN A 237 -16.26 -4.70 10.05
CA GLN A 237 -15.51 -5.63 9.20
C GLN A 237 -14.00 -5.51 9.45
N ALA A 238 -13.47 -4.28 9.45
CA ALA A 238 -12.04 -4.02 9.66
C ALA A 238 -11.57 -4.49 11.05
N LYS A 239 -12.27 -4.11 12.12
CA LYS A 239 -11.95 -4.52 13.49
C LYS A 239 -11.97 -6.03 13.66
N SER A 240 -13.03 -6.66 13.17
CA SER A 240 -13.24 -8.11 13.30
C SER A 240 -12.19 -8.90 12.52
N ILE A 241 -11.81 -8.45 11.33
CA ILE A 241 -10.73 -9.07 10.54
C ILE A 241 -9.38 -8.94 11.27
N LEU A 242 -9.04 -7.78 11.82
CA LEU A 242 -7.79 -7.61 12.57
C LEU A 242 -7.74 -8.55 13.78
N ASN A 243 -8.83 -8.65 14.57
CA ASN A 243 -8.92 -9.55 15.70
C ASN A 243 -8.81 -11.01 15.26
N THR A 244 -9.56 -11.42 14.22
CA THR A 244 -9.50 -12.79 13.69
C THR A 244 -8.08 -13.20 13.27
N LEU A 245 -7.32 -12.29 12.64
CA LEU A 245 -5.95 -12.59 12.20
C LEU A 245 -4.99 -12.80 13.38
N VAL A 246 -5.09 -11.98 14.42
CA VAL A 246 -4.19 -12.11 15.57
C VAL A 246 -4.57 -13.31 16.43
N ASP A 247 -5.86 -13.61 16.61
CA ASP A 247 -6.31 -14.78 17.36
C ASP A 247 -5.98 -16.08 16.62
N ALA A 248 -6.30 -16.19 15.34
CA ALA A 248 -5.99 -17.36 14.55
C ALA A 248 -4.48 -17.70 14.61
N TYR A 249 -3.62 -16.70 14.48
CA TYR A 249 -2.18 -16.91 14.56
C TYR A 249 -1.72 -17.31 15.97
N LYS A 250 -2.27 -16.69 17.01
CA LYS A 250 -2.03 -17.05 18.40
C LYS A 250 -2.46 -18.48 18.72
N ASP A 251 -3.56 -18.94 18.13
CA ASP A 251 -4.10 -20.29 18.27
C ASP A 251 -3.36 -21.33 17.42
N GLY A 252 -2.31 -20.93 16.71
CA GLY A 252 -1.44 -21.82 15.93
C GLY A 252 -1.99 -22.17 14.55
N VAL A 253 -2.92 -21.39 14.00
CA VAL A 253 -3.37 -21.53 12.60
C VAL A 253 -2.22 -21.21 11.66
N SER A 254 -1.92 -22.15 10.75
CA SER A 254 -0.77 -22.06 9.85
C SER A 254 -0.95 -21.02 8.75
N THR A 255 -2.17 -20.86 8.26
CA THR A 255 -2.54 -19.83 7.26
C THR A 255 -4.03 -19.52 7.40
N THR A 256 -4.37 -18.24 7.33
CA THR A 256 -5.75 -17.73 7.37
C THR A 256 -6.03 -17.01 6.06
N TYR A 257 -6.96 -17.52 5.26
CA TYR A 257 -7.39 -16.91 4.00
C TYR A 257 -8.66 -16.10 4.20
N LEU A 258 -8.56 -14.80 3.98
CA LEU A 258 -9.70 -13.89 4.07
C LEU A 258 -10.62 -14.04 2.84
N TYR A 259 -11.90 -14.17 3.06
CA TYR A 259 -12.91 -14.21 2.03
C TYR A 259 -13.57 -12.82 1.92
N GLN A 260 -13.34 -12.05 0.83
CA GLN A 260 -12.51 -12.31 -0.33
C GLN A 260 -11.73 -11.04 -0.74
N LEU A 261 -10.89 -11.09 -1.78
CA LEU A 261 -10.10 -9.92 -2.21
C LEU A 261 -11.02 -8.77 -2.68
N LEU A 262 -11.85 -9.02 -3.68
CA LEU A 262 -12.75 -8.03 -4.30
C LEU A 262 -14.20 -8.42 -4.09
N ASP A 263 -15.09 -7.46 -3.97
CA ASP A 263 -16.51 -7.71 -4.23
C ASP A 263 -16.63 -8.29 -5.65
N ALA A 264 -17.22 -9.48 -5.79
CA ALA A 264 -17.19 -10.22 -7.05
C ALA A 264 -17.93 -9.50 -8.19
N SER A 265 -18.91 -8.68 -7.86
CA SER A 265 -19.64 -7.86 -8.82
C SER A 265 -19.91 -6.45 -8.28
N ALA A 266 -20.06 -5.49 -9.18
CA ALA A 266 -20.51 -4.14 -8.86
C ALA A 266 -22.05 -4.07 -8.72
N SER A 267 -22.69 -5.15 -8.31
CA SER A 267 -24.13 -5.20 -8.11
C SER A 267 -24.55 -4.26 -6.98
N ASN A 268 -25.49 -3.38 -7.25
CA ASN A 268 -26.17 -2.61 -6.22
C ASN A 268 -27.32 -3.40 -5.56
N ASP A 269 -27.42 -4.71 -5.86
CA ASP A 269 -28.42 -5.58 -5.24
C ASP A 269 -27.98 -5.88 -3.79
N PRO A 270 -28.67 -5.32 -2.78
CA PRO A 270 -28.32 -5.57 -1.38
C PRO A 270 -28.54 -7.03 -0.99
N THR A 271 -29.15 -7.84 -1.86
CA THR A 271 -29.39 -9.27 -1.61
C THR A 271 -28.31 -10.18 -2.19
N ASP A 272 -27.38 -9.65 -3.00
CA ASP A 272 -26.24 -10.39 -3.52
C ASP A 272 -25.09 -10.43 -2.49
N PRO A 273 -24.82 -11.56 -1.82
CA PRO A 273 -23.78 -11.63 -0.80
C PRO A 273 -22.38 -11.46 -1.40
N GLU A 274 -22.14 -11.88 -2.63
CA GLU A 274 -20.82 -11.84 -3.27
C GLU A 274 -20.36 -10.43 -3.62
N SER A 275 -21.26 -9.46 -3.62
CA SER A 275 -20.97 -8.03 -3.79
C SER A 275 -20.58 -7.32 -2.48
N HIS A 276 -20.44 -8.02 -1.37
CA HIS A 276 -20.22 -7.40 -0.04
C HIS A 276 -19.15 -8.07 0.83
N TRP A 277 -18.58 -9.19 0.39
CA TRP A 277 -17.52 -9.90 1.14
C TRP A 277 -16.12 -9.35 0.91
N GLY A 278 -15.90 -8.61 -0.18
CA GLY A 278 -14.58 -8.12 -0.57
C GLY A 278 -13.92 -7.25 0.49
N LEU A 279 -12.60 -7.31 0.55
CA LEU A 279 -11.77 -6.30 1.21
C LEU A 279 -11.75 -5.00 0.40
N PHE A 280 -11.87 -5.13 -0.91
CA PHE A 280 -12.02 -4.02 -1.85
C PHE A 280 -13.38 -4.07 -2.52
N ASN A 281 -13.85 -2.91 -2.93
CA ASN A 281 -15.00 -2.81 -3.84
C ASN A 281 -14.67 -3.44 -5.20
N ALA A 282 -15.67 -3.73 -6.02
CA ALA A 282 -15.48 -4.33 -7.35
C ALA A 282 -14.64 -3.46 -8.32
N ASP A 283 -14.53 -2.16 -8.08
CA ASP A 283 -13.69 -1.24 -8.85
C ASP A 283 -12.24 -1.17 -8.36
N GLY A 284 -11.89 -1.95 -7.31
CA GLY A 284 -10.58 -1.99 -6.69
C GLY A 284 -10.32 -0.92 -5.64
N THR A 285 -11.30 -0.07 -5.32
CA THR A 285 -11.14 0.89 -4.23
C THR A 285 -11.14 0.15 -2.87
N PRO A 286 -10.20 0.46 -1.96
CA PRO A 286 -10.09 -0.24 -0.69
C PRO A 286 -11.26 0.11 0.24
N LYS A 287 -11.85 -0.91 0.87
CA LYS A 287 -12.68 -0.73 2.06
C LYS A 287 -11.79 -0.51 3.30
N LEU A 288 -12.38 -0.13 4.43
CA LEU A 288 -11.63 0.05 5.67
C LEU A 288 -10.85 -1.21 6.08
N ALA A 289 -11.39 -2.40 5.80
CA ALA A 289 -10.72 -3.67 6.07
C ALA A 289 -9.43 -3.85 5.26
N ALA A 290 -9.43 -3.51 3.96
CA ALA A 290 -8.22 -3.55 3.14
C ALA A 290 -7.15 -2.61 3.67
N THR A 291 -7.56 -1.39 4.05
CA THR A 291 -6.64 -0.39 4.63
C THR A 291 -6.07 -0.87 5.96
N ALA A 292 -6.88 -1.48 6.82
CA ALA A 292 -6.44 -2.01 8.10
C ALA A 292 -5.44 -3.18 7.94
N VAL A 293 -5.70 -4.10 7.01
CA VAL A 293 -4.77 -5.21 6.70
C VAL A 293 -3.49 -4.67 6.07
N HIS A 294 -3.56 -3.72 5.13
CA HIS A 294 -2.39 -3.04 4.58
C HIS A 294 -1.52 -2.41 5.66
N ASN A 295 -2.13 -1.68 6.59
CA ASN A 295 -1.40 -1.07 7.70
C ASN A 295 -0.75 -2.13 8.59
N LEU A 296 -1.49 -3.19 8.96
CA LEU A 296 -0.99 -4.29 9.77
C LEU A 296 0.23 -4.97 9.12
N THR A 297 0.12 -5.34 7.84
CA THR A 297 1.22 -5.99 7.09
C THR A 297 2.42 -5.07 6.91
N THR A 298 2.18 -3.76 6.72
CA THR A 298 3.25 -2.74 6.62
C THR A 298 3.96 -2.54 7.96
N ILE A 299 3.23 -2.41 9.07
CA ILE A 299 3.79 -2.25 10.41
C ILE A 299 4.64 -3.47 10.78
N LEU A 300 4.15 -4.68 10.50
CA LEU A 300 4.81 -5.94 10.83
C LEU A 300 5.76 -6.45 9.73
N ALA A 301 5.98 -5.68 8.66
CA ALA A 301 6.90 -6.04 7.59
C ALA A 301 8.30 -6.33 8.15
N ASP A 302 8.90 -7.43 7.70
CA ASP A 302 10.24 -7.85 8.06
C ASP A 302 10.87 -8.58 6.86
N ASP A 303 11.93 -8.01 6.29
CA ASP A 303 12.60 -8.54 5.10
C ASP A 303 13.57 -9.70 5.40
N GLY A 304 13.71 -10.06 6.67
CA GLY A 304 14.57 -11.14 7.14
C GLY A 304 16.07 -10.88 7.03
N LYS A 305 16.48 -9.66 6.65
CA LYS A 305 17.90 -9.32 6.40
C LYS A 305 18.63 -8.79 7.63
N GLY A 306 17.91 -8.47 8.70
CA GLY A 306 18.50 -7.97 9.95
C GLY A 306 19.39 -9.00 10.68
N GLY A 307 19.18 -10.30 10.42
CA GLY A 307 20.03 -11.39 10.92
C GLY A 307 19.95 -11.66 12.43
N HIS A 308 19.05 -10.99 13.16
CA HIS A 308 19.01 -11.07 14.62
C HIS A 308 17.58 -11.03 15.17
N THR A 309 16.77 -12.07 14.87
CA THR A 309 15.47 -12.20 15.54
C THR A 309 15.65 -12.43 17.03
N PRO A 310 14.94 -11.71 17.93
CA PRO A 310 15.04 -11.92 19.37
C PRO A 310 14.78 -13.37 19.74
N THR A 311 15.66 -13.94 20.56
CA THR A 311 15.50 -15.31 21.11
C THR A 311 15.14 -15.29 22.59
N ALA A 312 15.36 -14.18 23.27
CA ALA A 312 14.98 -13.99 24.68
C ALA A 312 13.55 -13.48 24.78
N SER A 313 12.77 -14.02 25.70
CA SER A 313 11.42 -13.55 25.98
C SER A 313 11.41 -12.08 26.38
N LEU A 314 10.47 -11.30 25.86
CA LEU A 314 10.21 -9.94 26.33
C LEU A 314 9.64 -10.01 27.75
N ASN A 315 10.28 -9.31 28.68
CA ASN A 315 9.74 -9.21 30.05
C ASN A 315 8.74 -8.05 30.12
N TYR A 316 7.46 -8.36 30.23
CA TYR A 316 6.43 -7.33 30.35
C TYR A 316 5.27 -7.76 31.23
N THR A 317 4.53 -6.79 31.76
CA THR A 317 3.22 -7.01 32.41
C THR A 317 2.24 -5.96 31.90
N LEU A 318 0.96 -6.35 31.89
CA LEU A 318 -0.14 -5.48 31.45
C LEU A 318 -1.04 -5.24 32.67
N ASP A 319 -1.12 -3.98 33.12
CA ASP A 319 -2.01 -3.59 34.18
C ASP A 319 -3.28 -2.94 33.61
N ASN A 320 -4.41 -3.26 34.20
CA ASN A 320 -5.73 -2.76 33.82
C ASN A 320 -6.21 -3.26 32.44
N MET A 321 -5.81 -4.49 32.02
CA MET A 321 -6.37 -5.10 30.82
C MET A 321 -7.88 -5.34 30.96
N PRO A 322 -8.68 -5.09 29.90
CA PRO A 322 -10.07 -5.56 29.85
C PRO A 322 -10.19 -7.07 30.06
N ALA A 323 -11.36 -7.55 30.46
CA ALA A 323 -11.60 -8.97 30.68
C ALA A 323 -11.42 -9.83 29.41
N SER A 324 -11.71 -9.24 28.23
CA SER A 324 -11.47 -9.83 26.91
C SER A 324 -10.12 -9.43 26.34
N GLY A 325 -9.17 -9.04 27.17
CA GLY A 325 -7.86 -8.57 26.73
C GLY A 325 -6.86 -9.68 26.52
N ASN A 326 -6.10 -9.56 25.43
CA ASN A 326 -5.12 -10.51 24.96
C ASN A 326 -3.80 -9.85 24.57
N SER A 327 -2.74 -10.64 24.48
CA SER A 327 -1.46 -10.18 23.94
C SER A 327 -0.66 -11.32 23.34
N MET A 328 0.23 -10.98 22.38
CA MET A 328 1.28 -11.86 21.89
C MET A 328 2.53 -11.04 21.55
N VAL A 329 3.68 -11.72 21.51
CA VAL A 329 4.97 -11.10 21.15
C VAL A 329 5.46 -11.68 19.83
N LEU A 330 5.75 -10.81 18.87
CA LEU A 330 6.41 -11.15 17.63
C LEU A 330 7.83 -10.57 17.64
N GLY A 331 8.75 -11.20 16.91
CA GLY A 331 10.11 -10.70 16.74
C GLY A 331 10.40 -10.36 15.29
N LYS A 332 11.04 -9.23 15.05
CA LYS A 332 11.60 -8.86 13.75
C LYS A 332 13.08 -9.24 13.63
N SER A 333 13.56 -9.46 12.42
CA SER A 333 14.94 -9.83 12.14
C SER A 333 15.97 -8.74 12.52
N ASN A 334 15.52 -7.50 12.70
CA ASN A 334 16.35 -6.38 13.19
C ASN A 334 16.53 -6.37 14.71
N GLY A 335 15.93 -7.32 15.44
CA GLY A 335 16.02 -7.44 16.89
C GLY A 335 14.90 -6.75 17.67
N ALA A 336 13.97 -6.07 17.01
CA ALA A 336 12.81 -5.45 17.66
C ALA A 336 11.79 -6.49 18.10
N TYR A 337 11.07 -6.18 19.18
CA TYR A 337 9.88 -6.90 19.60
C TYR A 337 8.64 -6.12 19.16
N GLU A 338 7.65 -6.85 18.68
CA GLU A 338 6.31 -6.35 18.39
C GLU A 338 5.34 -6.95 19.41
N LEU A 339 5.03 -6.22 20.46
CA LEU A 339 4.02 -6.59 21.42
C LEU A 339 2.63 -6.19 20.88
N VAL A 340 1.89 -7.16 20.41
CA VAL A 340 0.50 -6.97 19.96
C VAL A 340 -0.43 -7.09 21.17
N VAL A 341 -1.26 -6.06 21.40
CA VAL A 341 -2.21 -6.00 22.52
C VAL A 341 -3.59 -5.66 22.00
N TRP A 342 -4.59 -6.47 22.35
CA TRP A 342 -5.97 -6.25 21.89
C TRP A 342 -6.99 -6.62 22.95
N ALA A 343 -8.22 -6.21 22.74
CA ALA A 343 -9.38 -6.64 23.48
C ALA A 343 -10.56 -6.83 22.54
N GLU A 344 -11.45 -7.76 22.87
CA GLU A 344 -12.57 -8.16 22.03
C GLU A 344 -13.92 -8.02 22.75
N PRO A 345 -14.34 -6.79 23.08
CA PRO A 345 -15.73 -6.57 23.41
C PRO A 345 -16.58 -6.75 22.13
N LYS A 346 -17.88 -7.04 22.30
CA LYS A 346 -18.79 -7.03 21.16
C LYS A 346 -18.77 -5.67 20.46
N VAL A 347 -18.64 -5.69 19.13
CA VAL A 347 -18.58 -4.47 18.30
C VAL A 347 -19.85 -4.25 17.49
N TRP A 348 -20.76 -5.26 17.46
CA TRP A 348 -22.01 -5.22 16.68
C TRP A 348 -23.18 -5.77 17.48
N ASN A 349 -24.34 -5.16 17.28
CA ASN A 349 -25.61 -5.59 17.84
C ASN A 349 -26.51 -6.14 16.73
N ASP A 350 -26.58 -7.44 16.58
CA ASP A 350 -27.37 -8.14 15.55
C ASP A 350 -28.88 -7.86 15.65
N ALA A 351 -29.39 -7.50 16.84
CA ALA A 351 -30.81 -7.27 17.04
C ALA A 351 -31.28 -5.88 16.53
N THR A 352 -30.35 -4.95 16.40
CA THR A 352 -30.61 -3.57 16.01
C THR A 352 -29.82 -3.12 14.80
N ASP A 353 -28.97 -3.98 14.23
CA ASP A 353 -28.06 -3.72 13.11
C ASP A 353 -27.23 -2.44 13.33
N THR A 354 -26.63 -2.31 14.51
CA THR A 354 -25.86 -1.12 14.90
C THR A 354 -24.51 -1.44 15.51
N GLU A 355 -23.53 -0.59 15.25
CA GLU A 355 -22.25 -0.64 15.94
C GLU A 355 -22.40 -0.38 17.44
N ILE A 356 -21.62 -1.11 18.23
CA ILE A 356 -21.47 -0.88 19.66
C ILE A 356 -20.22 -0.05 19.87
N ALA A 357 -20.41 1.15 20.41
CA ALA A 357 -19.30 2.00 20.81
C ALA A 357 -18.67 1.46 22.11
N ASN A 358 -17.42 1.04 22.04
CA ASN A 358 -16.68 0.53 23.17
C ASN A 358 -15.83 1.62 23.85
N PRO A 359 -15.83 1.67 25.19
CA PRO A 359 -15.00 2.64 25.91
C PRO A 359 -13.52 2.28 25.76
N THR A 360 -12.67 3.29 25.66
CA THR A 360 -11.23 3.11 25.71
C THR A 360 -10.78 2.79 27.13
N THR A 361 -9.98 1.76 27.28
CA THR A 361 -9.33 1.40 28.55
C THR A 361 -7.85 1.78 28.48
N SER A 362 -7.38 2.57 29.44
CA SER A 362 -5.96 2.88 29.58
C SER A 362 -5.25 1.67 30.20
N VAL A 363 -4.47 0.97 29.39
CA VAL A 363 -3.66 -0.19 29.80
C VAL A 363 -2.22 0.26 30.01
N THR A 364 -1.67 -0.08 31.17
CA THR A 364 -0.26 0.19 31.47
C THR A 364 0.58 -1.00 31.05
N VAL A 365 1.55 -0.79 30.16
CA VAL A 365 2.55 -1.76 29.74
C VAL A 365 3.83 -1.50 30.52
N ASN A 366 4.20 -2.42 31.42
CA ASN A 366 5.46 -2.36 32.16
C ASN A 366 6.46 -3.31 31.51
N LEU A 367 7.63 -2.82 31.14
CA LEU A 367 8.63 -3.57 30.34
C LEU A 367 9.80 -4.11 31.17
N GLY A 368 9.76 -3.89 32.49
CA GLY A 368 10.81 -4.39 33.41
C GLY A 368 12.19 -3.75 33.27
N SER A 369 12.50 -3.15 32.13
CA SER A 369 13.73 -2.41 31.86
C SER A 369 13.45 -1.15 31.05
N VAL A 370 14.38 -0.21 31.04
CA VAL A 370 14.29 0.98 30.16
C VAL A 370 14.57 0.55 28.72
N HIS A 371 13.72 0.94 27.81
CA HIS A 371 13.86 0.81 26.37
C HIS A 371 14.06 2.19 25.74
N HIS A 372 14.93 2.23 24.73
CA HIS A 372 15.34 3.48 24.12
C HIS A 372 14.28 4.08 23.21
N LEU A 373 13.59 3.22 22.44
CA LEU A 373 12.52 3.62 21.53
C LEU A 373 11.34 2.64 21.62
N ILE A 374 10.14 3.20 21.80
CA ILE A 374 8.89 2.44 21.75
C ILE A 374 7.92 3.21 20.86
N ASN A 375 7.46 2.56 19.80
CA ASN A 375 6.44 3.09 18.91
C ASN A 375 5.13 2.35 19.13
N VAL A 376 4.02 3.07 19.18
CA VAL A 376 2.68 2.49 19.27
C VAL A 376 1.95 2.76 17.97
N TYR A 377 1.44 1.71 17.36
CA TYR A 377 0.71 1.77 16.08
C TYR A 377 -0.73 1.33 16.26
N ASP A 378 -1.60 1.90 15.45
CA ASP A 378 -3.02 1.56 15.37
C ASP A 378 -3.36 1.28 13.88
N PRO A 379 -3.50 0.00 13.48
CA PRO A 379 -3.74 -0.34 12.07
C PRO A 379 -5.02 0.26 11.48
N LEU A 380 -6.00 0.63 12.29
CA LEU A 380 -7.19 1.34 11.80
C LEU A 380 -6.91 2.81 11.46
N LYS A 381 -5.82 3.39 12.00
CA LYS A 381 -5.47 4.81 11.77
C LYS A 381 -4.35 5.02 10.77
N GLY A 382 -3.54 4.00 10.53
CA GLY A 382 -2.44 4.09 9.58
C GLY A 382 -1.25 3.20 9.95
N SER A 383 -0.23 3.22 9.12
CA SER A 383 1.04 2.52 9.36
C SER A 383 2.10 3.39 10.06
N SER A 384 1.79 4.65 10.36
CA SER A 384 2.66 5.52 11.16
C SER A 384 2.35 5.39 12.67
N PRO A 385 3.35 5.56 13.56
CA PRO A 385 3.11 5.52 15.00
C PRO A 385 2.09 6.58 15.45
N ILE A 386 1.13 6.18 16.28
CA ILE A 386 0.20 7.09 16.96
C ILE A 386 0.81 7.71 18.22
N ALA A 387 1.85 7.08 18.77
CA ALA A 387 2.65 7.59 19.87
C ALA A 387 4.07 7.02 19.82
N THR A 388 5.05 7.79 20.27
CA THR A 388 6.45 7.40 20.40
C THR A 388 6.95 7.77 21.78
N TYR A 389 7.65 6.86 22.43
CA TYR A 389 8.24 7.05 23.76
C TYR A 389 9.73 6.73 23.69
N THR A 390 10.50 7.42 24.52
CA THR A 390 11.96 7.26 24.55
C THR A 390 12.45 7.14 25.99
N ASP A 391 13.42 6.24 26.19
CA ASP A 391 14.08 6.02 27.48
C ASP A 391 13.09 5.76 28.64
N VAL A 392 12.10 4.92 28.39
CA VAL A 392 11.05 4.56 29.38
C VAL A 392 11.00 3.06 29.63
N SER A 393 10.60 2.68 30.83
CA SER A 393 10.30 1.27 31.19
C SER A 393 8.80 0.99 31.30
N GLN A 394 7.98 2.01 31.06
CA GLN A 394 6.53 1.91 31.18
C GLN A 394 5.86 2.88 30.21
N ILE A 395 4.79 2.44 29.57
CA ILE A 395 3.92 3.26 28.73
C ILE A 395 2.46 3.00 29.07
N VAL A 396 1.57 3.91 28.64
CA VAL A 396 0.12 3.71 28.72
C VAL A 396 -0.46 3.74 27.33
N VAL A 397 -1.23 2.70 26.97
CA VAL A 397 -1.84 2.55 25.66
C VAL A 397 -3.38 2.51 25.74
N PRO A 398 -4.10 3.09 24.77
CA PRO A 398 -5.56 3.17 24.77
C PRO A 398 -6.16 1.95 24.07
N ILE A 399 -6.43 0.85 24.80
CA ILE A 399 -7.04 -0.35 24.24
C ILE A 399 -8.55 -0.17 24.12
N THR A 400 -9.10 -0.53 22.96
CA THR A 400 -10.54 -0.47 22.67
C THR A 400 -11.10 -1.85 22.27
N ASP A 401 -11.16 -2.12 20.98
CA ASP A 401 -11.87 -3.25 20.37
C ASP A 401 -11.14 -3.84 19.15
N HIS A 402 -9.85 -3.52 19.00
CA HIS A 402 -8.98 -3.98 17.92
C HIS A 402 -7.51 -3.95 18.37
N PRO A 403 -6.59 -4.64 17.64
CA PRO A 403 -5.18 -4.71 18.02
C PRO A 403 -4.46 -3.37 17.91
N LEU A 404 -3.65 -3.06 18.92
CA LEU A 404 -2.54 -2.12 18.83
C LEU A 404 -1.24 -2.89 18.76
N ILE A 405 -0.25 -2.36 18.07
CA ILE A 405 1.08 -2.92 17.94
C ILE A 405 2.06 -1.99 18.64
N ILE A 406 2.87 -2.53 19.54
CA ILE A 406 3.87 -1.81 20.32
C ILE A 406 5.22 -2.35 19.88
N GLU A 407 5.91 -1.61 19.01
CA GLU A 407 7.27 -1.92 18.59
C GLU A 407 8.24 -1.45 19.66
N ILE A 408 9.08 -2.36 20.14
CA ILE A 408 10.03 -2.14 21.22
C ILE A 408 11.40 -2.51 20.66
N ASP A 409 12.35 -1.58 20.71
CA ASP A 409 13.72 -1.80 20.30
C ASP A 409 14.39 -2.94 21.12
N ALA A 410 15.34 -3.63 20.50
CA ALA A 410 16.11 -4.65 21.20
C ALA A 410 16.77 -4.06 22.45
N PRO A 411 16.73 -4.76 23.62
CA PRO A 411 17.42 -4.29 24.79
C PRO A 411 18.92 -4.10 24.48
N THR A 412 19.45 -2.94 24.79
CA THR A 412 20.88 -2.60 24.59
C THR A 412 21.77 -3.38 25.54
N GLY A 413 21.80 -4.70 25.41
CA GLY A 413 22.54 -5.60 26.31
C GLY A 413 22.97 -6.89 25.63
N GLY A 414 24.13 -6.93 25.01
CA GLY A 414 24.88 -8.15 24.70
C GLY A 414 24.88 -8.67 23.27
N GLY A 415 24.43 -7.91 22.29
CA GLY A 415 24.63 -8.26 20.87
C GLY A 415 26.01 -7.89 20.39
N SER A 416 26.66 -8.76 19.61
CA SER A 416 27.86 -8.39 18.84
C SER A 416 27.58 -7.10 18.07
N ALA A 417 28.54 -6.19 18.10
CA ALA A 417 28.48 -4.96 17.32
C ALA A 417 28.09 -5.26 15.87
N PRO A 418 27.20 -4.46 15.26
CA PRO A 418 26.89 -4.59 13.84
C PRO A 418 28.17 -4.66 13.02
N PRO A 419 28.19 -5.37 11.88
CA PRO A 419 29.39 -5.37 11.03
C PRO A 419 29.78 -3.94 10.72
N ALA A 420 31.09 -3.67 10.73
CA ALA A 420 31.66 -2.33 10.56
C ALA A 420 31.14 -1.67 9.27
N VAL A 421 30.14 -0.80 9.39
CA VAL A 421 29.58 -0.04 8.29
C VAL A 421 30.32 1.28 8.19
N THR A 422 31.12 1.46 7.13
CA THR A 422 31.95 2.67 6.97
C THR A 422 31.26 3.73 6.12
N ASP A 423 30.74 3.33 4.96
CA ASP A 423 30.08 4.22 4.01
C ASP A 423 28.75 3.59 3.60
N VAL A 424 27.65 4.32 3.74
CA VAL A 424 26.29 3.86 3.46
C VAL A 424 25.72 4.68 2.32
N SER A 425 24.97 4.02 1.45
CA SER A 425 24.24 4.68 0.37
C SER A 425 22.85 4.08 0.29
N GLY A 426 21.83 4.93 0.20
CA GLY A 426 20.43 4.51 0.12
C GLY A 426 19.50 5.67 -0.14
N THR A 427 18.20 5.37 -0.38
CA THR A 427 17.18 6.42 -0.47
C THR A 427 17.00 7.11 0.89
N ALA A 428 16.45 8.30 0.90
CA ALA A 428 16.18 9.03 2.15
C ALA A 428 15.27 8.21 3.09
N ALA A 429 14.29 7.47 2.56
CA ALA A 429 13.42 6.60 3.33
C ALA A 429 14.18 5.40 3.93
N ASP A 430 15.03 4.74 3.14
CA ASP A 430 15.88 3.62 3.62
C ASP A 430 16.82 4.07 4.74
N ILE A 431 17.44 5.24 4.56
CA ILE A 431 18.35 5.81 5.58
C ILE A 431 17.59 6.15 6.86
N VAL A 432 16.40 6.73 6.77
CA VAL A 432 15.55 7.00 7.95
C VAL A 432 15.20 5.71 8.69
N SER A 433 14.87 4.63 7.98
CA SER A 433 14.55 3.33 8.59
C SER A 433 15.74 2.70 9.34
N GLN A 434 16.96 3.01 8.94
CA GLN A 434 18.21 2.49 9.52
C GLN A 434 18.90 3.48 10.47
N MET A 435 18.30 4.64 10.72
CA MET A 435 18.97 5.77 11.40
C MET A 435 19.49 5.40 12.79
N SER A 436 18.78 4.55 13.54
CA SER A 436 19.19 4.05 14.85
C SER A 436 20.51 3.26 14.77
N ASP A 437 20.56 2.28 13.85
CA ASP A 437 21.72 1.40 13.68
C ASP A 437 22.93 2.16 13.14
N LEU A 438 22.68 3.06 12.19
CA LEU A 438 23.72 3.95 11.66
C LEU A 438 24.31 4.85 12.75
N ASN A 439 23.46 5.39 13.63
CA ASN A 439 23.91 6.23 14.75
C ASN A 439 24.69 5.43 15.81
N ALA A 440 24.32 4.15 16.03
CA ALA A 440 25.02 3.25 16.95
C ALA A 440 26.37 2.73 16.40
N SER A 441 26.57 2.72 15.08
CA SER A 441 27.78 2.20 14.44
C SER A 441 29.01 3.08 14.66
N ASP A 442 30.01 2.58 15.41
CA ASP A 442 31.27 3.31 15.67
C ASP A 442 32.16 3.47 14.44
N SER A 443 31.90 2.74 13.38
CA SER A 443 32.66 2.77 12.13
C SER A 443 32.01 3.62 11.03
N LEU A 444 30.81 4.18 11.25
CA LEU A 444 30.14 5.04 10.28
C LEU A 444 30.95 6.28 9.94
N LYS A 445 31.23 6.52 8.67
CA LYS A 445 31.93 7.69 8.15
C LYS A 445 31.03 8.59 7.31
N THR A 446 30.36 8.02 6.34
CA THR A 446 29.53 8.79 5.40
C THR A 446 28.20 8.12 5.13
N ILE A 447 27.16 8.94 4.89
CA ILE A 447 25.87 8.54 4.35
C ILE A 447 25.64 9.32 3.07
N THR A 448 25.40 8.62 1.96
CA THR A 448 25.07 9.21 0.67
C THR A 448 23.61 8.93 0.35
N LEU A 449 22.80 9.98 0.23
CA LEU A 449 21.41 9.87 -0.21
C LEU A 449 21.36 9.76 -1.73
N THR A 450 20.61 8.77 -2.26
CA THR A 450 20.60 8.45 -3.70
C THR A 450 19.44 9.07 -4.47
N ASP A 451 18.41 9.57 -3.78
CA ASP A 451 17.19 10.15 -4.37
C ASP A 451 17.01 11.63 -4.02
N THR A 452 16.89 11.95 -2.74
CA THR A 452 16.62 13.30 -2.25
C THR A 452 17.36 13.56 -0.94
N HIS A 453 17.67 14.81 -0.66
CA HIS A 453 18.20 15.22 0.63
C HIS A 453 17.12 15.58 1.65
N VAL A 454 15.89 15.09 1.45
CA VAL A 454 14.75 15.33 2.33
C VAL A 454 14.34 14.02 3.01
N LEU A 455 14.62 13.93 4.31
CA LEU A 455 14.32 12.76 5.15
C LEU A 455 12.81 12.75 5.52
N PRO A 456 12.03 11.75 5.11
CA PRO A 456 10.62 11.65 5.48
C PRO A 456 10.49 11.21 6.94
N VAL A 457 9.71 11.95 7.73
CA VAL A 457 9.42 11.61 9.13
C VAL A 457 7.93 11.69 9.42
N ALA A 458 7.46 10.87 10.34
CA ALA A 458 6.03 10.71 10.60
C ALA A 458 5.39 11.94 11.29
N SER A 459 6.16 12.67 12.10
CA SER A 459 5.64 13.78 12.92
C SER A 459 6.73 14.75 13.38
N ASP A 460 6.31 15.91 13.89
CA ASP A 460 7.22 16.86 14.55
C ASP A 460 7.95 16.22 15.74
N ALA A 461 7.30 15.32 16.48
CA ALA A 461 7.92 14.58 17.58
C ALA A 461 9.03 13.64 17.09
N THR A 462 8.79 12.91 15.99
CA THR A 462 9.79 12.03 15.36
C THR A 462 10.99 12.83 14.85
N MET A 463 10.73 13.99 14.23
CA MET A 463 11.80 14.89 13.77
C MET A 463 12.65 15.40 14.95
N ALA A 464 12.02 15.88 16.00
CA ALA A 464 12.72 16.36 17.20
C ALA A 464 13.52 15.26 17.88
N TYR A 465 12.98 14.04 17.90
CA TYR A 465 13.67 12.86 18.39
C TYR A 465 14.94 12.57 17.55
N MET A 466 14.82 12.50 16.23
CA MET A 466 15.98 12.25 15.35
C MET A 466 17.08 13.28 15.54
N ILE A 467 16.74 14.55 15.61
CA ILE A 467 17.72 15.63 15.83
C ILE A 467 18.44 15.46 17.17
N SER A 468 17.72 15.10 18.23
CA SER A 468 18.31 14.99 19.58
C SER A 468 19.10 13.70 19.81
N HIS A 469 18.76 12.59 19.11
CA HIS A 469 19.32 11.26 19.40
C HIS A 469 20.21 10.70 18.29
N TYR A 470 20.03 11.12 17.03
CA TYR A 470 20.78 10.57 15.89
C TYR A 470 21.81 11.55 15.32
N GLY A 471 22.37 12.40 16.17
CA GLY A 471 23.30 13.45 15.75
C GLY A 471 24.52 12.95 14.99
N LYS A 472 25.07 11.77 15.32
CA LYS A 472 26.20 11.15 14.62
C LYS A 472 25.82 10.73 13.20
N ALA A 473 24.70 10.00 13.03
CA ALA A 473 24.24 9.56 11.73
C ALA A 473 23.83 10.76 10.86
N LEU A 474 23.11 11.72 11.43
CA LEU A 474 22.71 12.94 10.73
C LEU A 474 23.90 13.78 10.27
N ALA A 475 24.96 13.86 11.09
CA ALA A 475 26.20 14.55 10.73
C ALA A 475 27.02 13.82 9.63
N ALA A 476 26.81 12.52 9.46
CA ALA A 476 27.44 11.71 8.41
C ALA A 476 26.80 11.89 7.03
N ILE A 477 25.61 12.50 6.92
CA ILE A 477 24.91 12.72 5.65
C ILE A 477 25.67 13.76 4.83
N GLN A 478 26.14 13.33 3.66
CA GLN A 478 26.83 14.22 2.72
C GLN A 478 25.86 15.13 1.99
N GLY A 479 26.25 16.40 1.82
CA GLY A 479 25.44 17.40 1.12
C GLY A 479 24.35 18.05 1.99
N GLY A 480 24.26 17.69 3.28
CA GLY A 480 23.24 18.18 4.20
C GLY A 480 21.90 17.46 4.01
N TYR A 481 20.93 17.82 4.84
CA TYR A 481 19.58 17.22 4.80
C TYR A 481 18.50 18.21 5.27
N GLN A 482 17.27 17.89 4.91
CA GLN A 482 16.05 18.51 5.39
C GLN A 482 15.13 17.40 5.93
N PHE A 483 14.06 17.77 6.62
CA PHE A 483 13.02 16.83 7.00
C PHE A 483 11.72 17.14 6.25
N SER A 484 10.89 16.12 6.03
CA SER A 484 9.52 16.32 5.55
C SER A 484 8.51 15.53 6.39
N ILE A 485 7.35 16.15 6.62
CA ILE A 485 6.17 15.53 7.25
C ILE A 485 5.02 15.64 6.27
N THR A 486 4.44 14.50 5.90
CA THR A 486 3.29 14.45 4.99
C THR A 486 2.08 13.89 5.70
N ASN A 487 0.97 14.62 5.65
CA ASN A 487 -0.35 14.15 6.05
C ASN A 487 -1.24 14.13 4.81
N SER A 488 -1.99 13.06 4.58
CA SER A 488 -2.81 12.89 3.39
C SER A 488 -4.15 12.23 3.68
N THR A 489 -5.11 12.49 2.80
CA THR A 489 -6.37 11.78 2.63
C THR A 489 -6.53 11.49 1.13
N ASP A 490 -7.59 10.85 0.72
CA ASP A 490 -7.87 10.56 -0.69
C ASP A 490 -8.05 11.81 -1.55
N THR A 491 -8.40 12.95 -0.94
CA THR A 491 -8.69 14.20 -1.65
C THR A 491 -7.63 15.26 -1.52
N TRP A 492 -6.70 15.11 -0.58
CA TRP A 492 -5.61 16.07 -0.39
C TRP A 492 -4.39 15.46 0.28
N SER A 493 -3.22 16.07 0.07
CA SER A 493 -2.04 15.84 0.90
C SER A 493 -1.37 17.16 1.25
N VAL A 494 -0.83 17.25 2.46
CA VAL A 494 -0.03 18.40 2.91
C VAL A 494 1.34 17.91 3.33
N THR A 495 2.38 18.39 2.66
CA THR A 495 3.78 18.13 3.00
C THR A 495 4.42 19.41 3.54
N ARG A 496 4.98 19.34 4.73
CA ARG A 496 5.80 20.40 5.33
C ARG A 496 7.27 20.00 5.26
N VAL A 497 8.12 20.92 4.85
CA VAL A 497 9.57 20.71 4.77
C VAL A 497 10.26 21.62 5.78
N TYR A 498 11.21 21.05 6.51
CA TYR A 498 11.95 21.73 7.58
C TYR A 498 13.47 21.63 7.31
N ASP A 499 14.24 22.60 7.76
CA ASP A 499 15.70 22.49 7.75
C ASP A 499 16.20 21.53 8.85
N SER A 500 17.51 21.30 8.87
CA SER A 500 18.17 20.42 9.87
C SER A 500 18.03 20.88 11.32
N SER A 501 17.53 22.09 11.56
CA SER A 501 17.25 22.64 12.89
C SER A 501 15.75 22.66 13.24
N ALA A 502 14.91 21.96 12.47
CA ALA A 502 13.45 21.89 12.58
C ALA A 502 12.73 23.22 12.32
N LYS A 503 13.35 24.16 11.59
CA LYS A 503 12.67 25.38 11.16
C LYS A 503 11.92 25.09 9.87
N LEU A 504 10.63 25.43 9.82
CA LEU A 504 9.80 25.28 8.61
C LEU A 504 10.40 26.09 7.45
N LEU A 505 10.50 25.45 6.29
CA LEU A 505 10.97 26.05 5.03
C LEU A 505 9.82 26.24 4.06
N SER A 506 8.96 25.22 3.90
CA SER A 506 7.84 25.28 2.96
C SER A 506 6.67 24.40 3.41
N THR A 507 5.49 24.70 2.86
CA THR A 507 4.30 23.86 2.95
C THR A 507 3.73 23.69 1.55
N SER A 508 3.59 22.44 1.11
CA SER A 508 2.94 22.05 -0.16
C SER A 508 1.60 21.39 0.12
N THR A 509 0.54 21.86 -0.54
CA THR A 509 -0.77 21.24 -0.52
C THR A 509 -1.10 20.74 -1.92
N SER A 510 -1.38 19.45 -2.06
CA SER A 510 -1.88 18.85 -3.30
C SER A 510 -3.33 18.43 -3.11
N ASN A 511 -4.16 18.65 -4.13
CA ASN A 511 -5.56 18.20 -4.15
C ASN A 511 -5.74 17.16 -5.24
N PHE A 512 -6.63 16.20 -4.98
CA PHE A 512 -6.93 15.08 -5.86
C PHE A 512 -8.43 14.99 -6.11
N THR A 513 -8.80 14.48 -7.26
CA THR A 513 -10.17 14.06 -7.58
C THR A 513 -10.04 12.69 -8.23
N ASP A 514 -10.74 11.68 -7.67
CA ASP A 514 -10.67 10.30 -8.13
C ASP A 514 -9.21 9.78 -8.23
N GLY A 515 -8.40 10.06 -7.20
CA GLY A 515 -6.98 9.69 -7.15
C GLY A 515 -6.05 10.46 -8.09
N VAL A 516 -6.59 11.35 -8.94
CA VAL A 516 -5.82 12.13 -9.92
C VAL A 516 -5.55 13.53 -9.37
N ILE A 517 -4.29 13.96 -9.40
CA ILE A 517 -3.90 15.30 -8.95
C ILE A 517 -4.57 16.38 -9.81
N THR A 518 -5.17 17.38 -9.15
CA THR A 518 -5.84 18.52 -9.80
C THR A 518 -5.12 19.84 -9.56
N SER A 519 -4.48 20.00 -8.41
CA SER A 519 -3.67 21.18 -8.10
C SER A 519 -2.59 20.88 -7.08
N LYS A 520 -1.50 21.68 -7.12
CA LYS A 520 -0.47 21.71 -6.08
C LYS A 520 -0.12 23.16 -5.79
N VAL A 521 -0.10 23.53 -4.52
CA VAL A 521 0.33 24.87 -4.06
C VAL A 521 1.45 24.68 -3.06
N THR A 522 2.60 25.32 -3.32
CA THR A 522 3.74 25.37 -2.40
C THR A 522 3.94 26.80 -1.92
N LEU A 523 3.99 26.98 -0.61
CA LEU A 523 4.27 28.25 0.06
C LEU A 523 5.60 28.13 0.80
N ASN A 524 6.56 28.98 0.47
CA ASN A 524 7.85 29.06 1.14
C ASN A 524 7.84 30.15 2.23
N THR A 525 8.63 29.94 3.26
CA THR A 525 8.71 30.91 4.38
C THR A 525 9.43 32.21 4.03
N ASP A 526 10.14 32.27 2.89
CA ASP A 526 10.71 33.49 2.34
C ASP A 526 9.69 34.37 1.59
N GLY A 527 8.43 33.90 1.49
CA GLY A 527 7.33 34.57 0.79
C GLY A 527 7.20 34.19 -0.67
N SER A 528 8.08 33.33 -1.19
CA SER A 528 7.91 32.79 -2.54
C SER A 528 6.85 31.69 -2.57
N SER A 529 6.27 31.42 -3.76
CA SER A 529 5.25 30.40 -3.91
C SER A 529 5.24 29.79 -5.32
N GLU A 530 4.71 28.57 -5.40
CA GLU A 530 4.43 27.86 -6.66
C GLU A 530 2.98 27.37 -6.64
N ASN A 531 2.27 27.50 -7.75
CA ASN A 531 0.90 27.03 -7.90
C ASN A 531 0.75 26.32 -9.25
N ILE A 532 0.56 25.01 -9.20
CA ILE A 532 0.45 24.14 -10.37
C ILE A 532 -0.99 23.67 -10.51
N ALA A 533 -1.56 23.77 -11.72
CA ALA A 533 -2.85 23.21 -12.07
C ALA A 533 -2.67 22.03 -13.05
N TYR A 534 -3.50 20.99 -12.85
CA TYR A 534 -3.48 19.78 -13.65
C TYR A 534 -4.85 19.50 -14.27
N ILE A 535 -4.87 18.88 -15.44
CA ILE A 535 -6.07 18.30 -16.07
C ILE A 535 -5.72 16.87 -16.47
N GLY A 536 -6.50 15.90 -15.96
CA GLY A 536 -6.21 14.48 -16.18
C GLY A 536 -4.81 14.06 -15.73
N GLY A 537 -4.33 14.61 -14.62
CA GLY A 537 -2.99 14.34 -14.07
C GLY A 537 -1.83 15.02 -14.82
N LYS A 538 -2.09 15.73 -15.91
CA LYS A 538 -1.07 16.46 -16.67
C LYS A 538 -1.05 17.92 -16.28
N MET A 539 0.15 18.48 -16.06
CA MET A 539 0.35 19.88 -15.75
C MET A 539 -0.07 20.74 -16.95
N VAL A 540 -0.98 21.70 -16.71
CA VAL A 540 -1.46 22.64 -17.73
C VAL A 540 -1.04 24.07 -17.41
N ARG A 541 -0.71 24.37 -16.18
CA ARG A 541 -0.26 25.69 -15.75
C ARG A 541 0.66 25.58 -14.55
N ASP A 542 1.74 26.36 -14.56
CA ASP A 542 2.65 26.52 -13.43
C ASP A 542 2.82 28.04 -13.21
N VAL A 543 2.62 28.47 -11.97
CA VAL A 543 2.77 29.88 -11.57
C VAL A 543 3.72 29.93 -10.39
N THR A 544 4.90 30.51 -10.60
CA THR A 544 5.85 30.80 -9.53
C THR A 544 5.85 32.29 -9.21
N VAL A 545 5.94 32.58 -7.91
CA VAL A 545 6.10 33.96 -7.41
C VAL A 545 7.36 33.99 -6.56
N SER A 546 8.30 34.86 -6.90
CA SER A 546 9.54 35.03 -6.12
C SER A 546 9.27 35.76 -4.80
N ALA A 547 10.21 35.66 -3.86
CA ALA A 547 10.13 36.37 -2.58
C ALA A 547 10.01 37.90 -2.72
N ILE A 548 10.48 38.47 -3.83
CA ILE A 548 10.36 39.92 -4.11
C ILE A 548 9.09 40.27 -4.88
N GLY A 549 8.30 39.28 -5.33
CA GLY A 549 7.00 39.47 -5.97
C GLY A 549 7.01 39.37 -7.49
N ASP A 550 8.13 38.99 -8.11
CA ASP A 550 8.14 38.66 -9.55
C ASP A 550 7.38 37.38 -9.80
N LYS A 551 6.62 37.34 -10.89
CA LYS A 551 5.74 36.24 -11.24
C LYS A 551 6.09 35.65 -12.59
N ASP A 552 6.32 34.34 -12.65
CA ASP A 552 6.45 33.54 -13.85
C ASP A 552 5.22 32.65 -14.03
N THR A 553 4.64 32.61 -15.22
CA THR A 553 3.48 31.78 -15.54
C THR A 553 3.74 30.98 -16.81
N LYS A 554 3.94 29.70 -16.67
CA LYS A 554 4.06 28.75 -17.76
C LYS A 554 2.72 28.08 -18.05
N THR A 555 2.34 28.01 -19.31
CA THR A 555 1.10 27.35 -19.75
C THR A 555 1.45 26.26 -20.76
N TYR A 556 0.81 25.10 -20.59
CA TYR A 556 1.07 23.91 -21.40
C TYR A 556 -0.21 23.47 -22.11
N ASP A 557 -0.07 22.83 -23.26
CA ASP A 557 -1.17 22.13 -23.92
C ASP A 557 -1.50 20.79 -23.25
N THR A 558 -2.55 20.14 -23.68
CA THR A 558 -2.99 18.83 -23.13
C THR A 558 -2.01 17.69 -23.44
N SER A 559 -1.04 17.91 -24.30
CA SER A 559 0.06 16.97 -24.57
C SER A 559 1.28 17.19 -23.67
N GLY A 560 1.30 18.31 -22.91
CA GLY A 560 2.39 18.69 -22.02
C GLY A 560 3.45 19.59 -22.68
N ASN A 561 3.21 20.11 -23.89
CA ASN A 561 4.13 21.04 -24.53
C ASN A 561 3.92 22.46 -24.01
N LEU A 562 5.01 23.18 -23.73
CA LEU A 562 4.96 24.59 -23.36
C LEU A 562 4.42 25.41 -24.53
N ILE A 563 3.36 26.20 -24.29
CA ILE A 563 2.73 27.07 -25.30
C ILE A 563 2.88 28.53 -24.97
N ALA A 564 3.04 28.92 -23.71
CA ALA A 564 3.32 30.27 -23.28
C ALA A 564 4.14 30.34 -22.01
N ASP A 565 4.99 31.34 -21.89
CA ASP A 565 5.83 31.66 -20.73
C ASP A 565 5.76 33.17 -20.49
N LEU A 566 5.03 33.58 -19.43
CA LEU A 566 4.78 34.96 -19.04
C LEU A 566 5.53 35.32 -17.77
N VAL A 567 6.59 36.10 -17.89
CA VAL A 567 7.30 36.68 -16.74
C VAL A 567 6.78 38.10 -16.51
N GLN A 568 6.42 38.40 -15.27
CA GLN A 568 5.96 39.70 -14.79
C GLN A 568 6.82 40.15 -13.62
N ASN A 569 7.55 41.23 -13.77
CA ASN A 569 8.41 41.77 -12.74
C ASN A 569 7.69 42.80 -11.87
N LYS A 570 8.14 42.95 -10.64
CA LYS A 570 7.58 43.93 -9.70
C LYS A 570 7.72 45.37 -10.14
N ASP A 571 8.70 45.68 -10.97
CA ASP A 571 8.89 47.02 -11.56
C ASP A 571 7.88 47.36 -12.68
N GLY A 572 6.98 46.41 -12.98
CA GLY A 572 5.96 46.52 -14.02
C GLY A 572 6.43 46.10 -15.41
N SER A 573 7.68 45.70 -15.58
CA SER A 573 8.14 45.07 -16.82
C SER A 573 7.61 43.66 -16.97
N SER A 574 7.47 43.17 -18.20
CA SER A 574 7.01 41.80 -18.45
C SER A 574 7.55 41.28 -19.79
N SER A 575 7.62 39.95 -19.88
CA SER A 575 7.96 39.26 -21.13
C SER A 575 7.02 38.07 -21.32
N ASN A 576 6.32 38.02 -22.46
CA ASN A 576 5.44 36.88 -22.80
C ASN A 576 5.99 36.19 -24.04
N THR A 577 6.55 34.99 -23.85
CA THR A 577 7.07 34.13 -24.91
C THR A 577 6.02 33.13 -25.34
N LEU A 578 5.71 33.06 -26.63
CA LEU A 578 4.77 32.09 -27.21
C LEU A 578 5.53 31.03 -28.02
N TYR A 579 5.08 29.79 -27.88
CA TYR A 579 5.64 28.63 -28.55
C TYR A 579 4.60 27.93 -29.43
N SER A 580 5.07 27.30 -30.49
CA SER A 580 4.31 26.40 -31.33
C SER A 580 5.16 25.16 -31.62
N ASN A 581 4.64 23.95 -31.25
CA ASN A 581 5.39 22.69 -31.35
C ASN A 581 6.78 22.76 -30.71
N GLY A 582 6.88 23.39 -29.53
CA GLY A 582 8.13 23.52 -28.77
C GLY A 582 9.11 24.58 -29.33
N VAL A 583 8.75 25.28 -30.41
CA VAL A 583 9.60 26.29 -31.05
C VAL A 583 9.06 27.66 -30.68
N LYS A 584 9.95 28.56 -30.23
CA LYS A 584 9.62 29.95 -29.94
C LYS A 584 9.19 30.69 -31.21
N THR A 585 8.01 31.32 -31.16
CA THR A 585 7.42 32.01 -32.29
C THR A 585 7.31 33.50 -32.08
N LYS A 586 7.00 33.96 -30.85
CA LYS A 586 6.84 35.38 -30.54
C LYS A 586 7.34 35.66 -29.13
N VAL A 587 7.82 36.87 -28.89
CA VAL A 587 8.06 37.44 -27.56
C VAL A 587 7.50 38.87 -27.55
N TYR A 588 6.66 39.14 -26.57
CA TYR A 588 6.14 40.48 -26.29
C TYR A 588 6.77 40.97 -24.99
N VAL A 589 7.54 42.04 -25.06
CA VAL A 589 8.18 42.64 -23.88
C VAL A 589 7.52 43.97 -23.59
N THR A 590 7.19 44.19 -22.32
CA THR A 590 6.86 45.51 -21.80
C THR A 590 8.00 45.92 -20.87
N ASN A 591 8.66 47.02 -21.19
CA ASN A 591 9.75 47.54 -20.39
C ASN A 591 9.24 48.30 -19.13
N ALA A 592 10.11 48.55 -18.15
CA ALA A 592 9.75 49.27 -16.95
C ALA A 592 9.25 50.70 -17.19
N ASP A 593 9.70 51.33 -18.28
CA ASP A 593 9.24 52.64 -18.74
C ASP A 593 7.94 52.57 -19.58
N ARG A 594 7.33 51.38 -19.70
CA ARG A 594 6.13 51.05 -20.46
C ARG A 594 6.29 51.06 -21.97
N THR A 595 7.48 51.20 -22.51
CA THR A 595 7.74 50.96 -23.95
C THR A 595 7.61 49.45 -24.23
N HIS A 596 7.40 49.08 -25.49
CA HIS A 596 7.22 47.70 -25.88
C HIS A 596 8.20 47.28 -26.96
N ASP A 597 8.70 46.03 -26.82
CA ASP A 597 9.50 45.36 -27.84
C ASP A 597 8.79 44.04 -28.20
N ASN A 598 8.43 43.89 -29.49
CA ASN A 598 7.80 42.68 -29.98
C ASN A 598 8.75 41.96 -30.94
N TYR A 599 9.01 40.70 -30.67
CA TYR A 599 9.87 39.86 -31.49
C TYR A 599 9.05 38.73 -32.12
N TYR A 600 9.27 38.51 -33.40
CA TYR A 600 8.66 37.45 -34.19
C TYR A 600 9.75 36.58 -34.78
N TYR A 601 9.59 35.25 -34.67
CA TYR A 601 10.59 34.26 -35.08
C TYR A 601 9.98 33.25 -36.03
N ASN A 602 10.85 32.62 -36.84
CA ASN A 602 10.48 31.56 -37.79
C ASN A 602 9.40 32.01 -38.78
N ILE A 603 9.48 33.24 -39.23
CA ILE A 603 8.56 33.78 -40.24
C ILE A 603 8.81 33.06 -41.57
N THR A 604 7.75 32.54 -42.18
CA THR A 604 7.79 31.80 -43.45
C THR A 604 7.11 32.59 -44.55
N GLY A 605 7.53 32.35 -45.81
CA GLY A 605 6.95 33.02 -46.96
C GLY A 605 7.40 34.47 -47.17
N GLN A 606 8.42 34.91 -46.41
CA GLN A 606 9.05 36.24 -46.56
C GLN A 606 10.55 36.08 -46.83
N SER A 607 11.20 37.18 -47.25
CA SER A 607 12.66 37.22 -47.42
C SER A 607 13.44 37.34 -46.11
N TYR A 608 12.77 37.42 -44.98
CA TYR A 608 13.33 37.51 -43.65
C TYR A 608 12.68 36.46 -42.74
N THR A 609 13.38 36.07 -41.68
CA THR A 609 12.93 35.04 -40.74
C THR A 609 12.60 35.58 -39.36
N THR A 610 13.07 36.76 -39.00
CA THR A 610 12.77 37.43 -37.74
C THR A 610 12.38 38.89 -37.94
N GLU A 611 11.51 39.39 -37.04
CA GLU A 611 11.10 40.79 -37.00
C GLU A 611 11.14 41.29 -35.55
N HIS A 612 11.61 42.51 -35.34
CA HIS A 612 11.58 43.19 -34.06
C HIS A 612 10.92 44.57 -34.25
N ASP A 613 9.84 44.79 -33.51
CA ASP A 613 9.09 46.03 -33.46
C ASP A 613 9.34 46.73 -32.14
N GLN A 614 9.67 47.99 -32.14
CA GLN A 614 9.71 48.86 -30.97
C GLN A 614 8.52 49.81 -30.98
N LEU A 615 7.84 49.94 -29.83
CA LEU A 615 6.67 50.79 -29.66
C LEU A 615 6.85 51.70 -28.44
N ASP A 616 6.26 52.86 -28.49
CA ASP A 616 6.19 53.74 -27.31
C ASP A 616 5.20 53.23 -26.26
N ALA A 617 5.13 53.89 -25.12
CA ALA A 617 4.24 53.53 -24.02
C ALA A 617 2.74 53.62 -24.35
N GLY A 618 2.38 54.26 -25.44
CA GLY A 618 1.01 54.33 -25.99
C GLY A 618 0.72 53.24 -27.03
N GLY A 619 1.69 52.39 -27.35
CA GLY A 619 1.58 51.34 -28.38
C GLY A 619 1.79 51.84 -29.80
N LYS A 620 2.30 53.07 -30.02
CA LYS A 620 2.64 53.60 -31.35
C LYS A 620 4.00 53.05 -31.77
N LEU A 621 4.08 52.53 -32.99
CA LEU A 621 5.30 51.95 -33.57
C LEU A 621 6.39 53.04 -33.76
N LEU A 622 7.57 52.76 -33.22
CA LEU A 622 8.77 53.61 -33.31
C LEU A 622 9.77 53.08 -34.33
N SER A 623 9.99 51.76 -34.34
CA SER A 623 10.89 51.15 -35.33
C SER A 623 10.50 49.71 -35.65
N VAL A 624 10.89 49.22 -36.81
CA VAL A 624 10.82 47.82 -37.24
C VAL A 624 12.17 47.40 -37.80
N VAL A 625 12.68 46.26 -37.36
CA VAL A 625 13.91 45.66 -37.91
C VAL A 625 13.58 44.23 -38.34
N ARG A 626 13.99 43.85 -39.56
CA ARG A 626 13.82 42.49 -40.10
C ARG A 626 15.18 41.92 -40.46
N MET A 627 15.39 40.65 -40.13
CA MET A 627 16.67 39.96 -40.34
C MET A 627 16.49 38.67 -41.14
N HIS A 628 17.49 38.32 -41.90
CA HIS A 628 17.63 37.03 -42.57
C HIS A 628 17.97 35.91 -41.56
N ALA A 629 17.93 34.65 -42.01
CA ALA A 629 18.23 33.49 -41.19
C ALA A 629 19.68 33.46 -40.68
N ASP A 630 20.60 34.09 -41.36
CA ASP A 630 22.01 34.21 -40.98
C ASP A 630 22.29 35.36 -40.00
N GLY A 631 21.24 36.09 -39.59
CA GLY A 631 21.33 37.22 -38.67
C GLY A 631 21.71 38.56 -39.35
N SER A 632 21.88 38.59 -40.68
CA SER A 632 22.10 39.85 -41.42
C SER A 632 20.80 40.65 -41.48
N MET A 633 20.93 41.98 -41.52
CA MET A 633 19.79 42.90 -41.61
C MET A 633 19.19 42.86 -43.02
N ALA A 634 17.90 42.64 -43.12
CA ALA A 634 17.15 42.67 -44.37
C ALA A 634 16.47 44.03 -44.59
N TYR A 635 15.97 44.63 -43.49
CA TYR A 635 15.14 45.82 -43.56
C TYR A 635 15.12 46.54 -42.22
N SER A 636 15.16 47.87 -42.22
CA SER A 636 14.84 48.67 -41.04
C SER A 636 13.94 49.89 -41.45
N GLN A 637 13.04 50.22 -40.52
CA GLN A 637 12.16 51.37 -40.63
C GLN A 637 12.08 52.11 -39.31
N VAL A 638 12.25 53.40 -39.31
CA VAL A 638 12.13 54.30 -38.17
C VAL A 638 11.00 55.28 -38.42
N TYR A 639 10.13 55.46 -37.45
CA TYR A 639 8.98 56.37 -37.51
C TYR A 639 9.28 57.60 -36.67
N ASN A 640 9.14 58.79 -37.31
CA ASN A 640 9.36 60.09 -36.68
C ASN A 640 8.09 60.57 -35.93
N SER A 641 8.26 61.53 -35.04
CA SER A 641 7.15 62.11 -34.25
C SER A 641 6.13 62.87 -35.14
N ASP A 642 6.52 63.35 -36.28
CA ASP A 642 5.66 64.03 -37.30
C ASP A 642 4.87 63.05 -38.18
N GLY A 643 5.02 61.72 -37.95
CA GLY A 643 4.38 60.69 -38.77
C GLY A 643 5.12 60.27 -40.00
N SER A 644 6.23 60.95 -40.34
CA SER A 644 7.10 60.53 -41.45
C SER A 644 7.89 59.25 -41.04
N LYS A 645 8.41 58.55 -42.07
CA LYS A 645 9.21 57.31 -41.79
C LYS A 645 10.44 57.29 -42.70
N VAL A 646 11.53 56.78 -42.17
CA VAL A 646 12.75 56.46 -42.85
C VAL A 646 12.87 54.98 -43.05
N THR A 647 12.98 54.52 -44.28
CA THR A 647 13.12 53.09 -44.61
C THR A 647 14.52 52.85 -45.17
N THR A 648 15.20 51.83 -44.69
CA THR A 648 16.48 51.34 -45.16
C THR A 648 16.36 49.90 -45.57
N GLN A 649 16.75 49.57 -46.78
CA GLN A 649 16.88 48.18 -47.25
C GLN A 649 18.35 47.77 -47.25
N TYR A 650 18.58 46.46 -47.08
CA TYR A 650 19.93 45.91 -47.07
C TYR A 650 19.99 44.73 -48.04
N ASP A 651 21.12 44.50 -48.65
CA ASP A 651 21.38 43.34 -49.48
C ASP A 651 21.64 42.10 -48.61
N ALA A 652 21.77 40.92 -49.22
CA ALA A 652 22.02 39.67 -48.54
C ALA A 652 23.36 39.60 -47.77
N THR A 653 24.22 40.58 -47.95
CA THR A 653 25.49 40.69 -47.21
C THR A 653 25.43 41.74 -46.09
N GLY A 654 24.23 42.37 -45.89
CA GLY A 654 23.99 43.33 -44.82
C GLY A 654 24.44 44.76 -45.17
N HIS A 655 24.77 45.09 -46.47
CA HIS A 655 25.07 46.40 -46.89
C HIS A 655 23.80 47.16 -47.29
N LYS A 656 23.78 48.46 -46.98
CA LYS A 656 22.65 49.33 -47.25
C LYS A 656 22.52 49.53 -48.78
N THR A 657 21.31 49.27 -49.30
CA THR A 657 20.97 49.44 -50.73
C THR A 657 20.27 50.76 -50.99
#